data_6bd5b471c12f5c696aa61b193f6fb0e1
#
_entry.id   6bd5b471c12f5c696aa61b193f6fb0e1
#
_cell.length_a   1.000
_cell.length_b   1.000
_cell.length_c   1.000
_cell.angle_alpha   90.00
_cell.angle_beta   90.00
_cell.angle_gamma   90.00
#
_symmetry.space_group_name_H-M   'P 1'
#
loop_
_entity.id
_entity.type
_entity.pdbx_description
1 polymer ?
#
loop_
_entity_poly.entity_id
_entity_poly.type
_entity_poly.pdbx_seq_one_letter_code
_entity_poly.pdbx_strand_id
1 'polypeptide(L)'
;MLALGLAGAVSHGIAQVSQFEGQRIVEITFSPSQPLDPADLATAQPLKVGEPLRATDVSHAIDGLFASGRFDDIAVEAEAATGGVHITFVVKNTWFVGGISIDGKVSQSPNRGQVTSAARFSLGEPFHDQDVTNGAASIQKLFESNGLYEATVTPAVQRDPQTQQAFVTFTVKEHKRAKYEAPIVQDETPAGEAKLSNNTILRATGWRVPIIHFWRHVTNTRTRNGVRGLRAKYESKDRLKAKVELTKLDYDAQRRRVQPNLTVDPGPRVTVKAVETKISKRRLKRYVPVFQERTVDNDLLVEGKRNLSDYFQSQGYYDVTVDFRVLPPQKDLQSIEYVIARGERYKLVSLVIQGNHYFDTQDIRERMYLEPASFQLRHGRFSDGFLRKDQQDIESLYQSNGFRDVKVSAQVDRDYKGKTGDVRVTVNIEEGQQWFVDHLAIQGINQFNPDELKAQLVSAAGQAFADANLANDRDFLLTYYYSHGFPKATFQAAWKPGATAHHVDVNYTIKEGDREFVRGVLTSGLKTTRQGYVDKRITLKPGDPLSPLQETAIQKDFYDLGTFARVDTAVQNPEGDEQHKYVLYNFEEADRYTFTVGIGAQVARFGTPSSTSLSSPAGTTGFSPEFSLNVSRLNFLGIGHVISTRFVYSSIEKRGSISYLQPRFLNKEGRNITYSILYDQTLDVRTFAAKREEGSIQFSQKFSKSLTGLFRFAYRRVSVSDVVIPVLLVPQLLQPVRIGMFAGNIAQDRRDNPADPHKGIYNTADFGVAGHFFGSDRSFGRLLLRNATYYSLTKNLVLARQTQFGVIVPFAAPVGVSAQESVPLPERFFAGGADSLRAFPYNEAGPRDTGAPLVPGGPVSQPTGFPLGGNALFVNNVELRFPFIGQNIQGVVFHDMGNVYDSVENISLRFHQKDMKDFNYGVQAAGLGIRYKTPVGPIRADLAYSINPPSFVGFKGTPQQLLGCNPNVPPAGVCVGVPQSISHFQFFFSIGQTF
;
A
#
# COMPACT_ATOMS: atom_id res chain seq x y z
N MET A 1 44.42 -45.07 2.97
CA MET A 1 45.83 -44.77 2.67
C MET A 1 45.87 -43.50 1.84
N LEU A 2 45.70 -42.31 2.49
CA LEU A 2 45.94 -40.99 1.86
C LEU A 2 45.87 -39.91 2.95
N ALA A 3 46.58 -40.08 4.02
CA ALA A 3 46.67 -39.14 5.14
C ALA A 3 48.13 -38.91 5.62
N LEU A 4 49.10 -38.99 4.70
CA LEU A 4 50.52 -38.81 5.03
C LEU A 4 51.28 -37.84 4.11
N GLY A 5 50.57 -37.02 3.34
CA GLY A 5 51.18 -36.09 2.37
C GLY A 5 51.14 -34.61 2.72
N LEU A 6 50.43 -34.19 3.79
CA LEU A 6 50.29 -32.77 4.12
C LEU A 6 51.12 -32.30 5.34
N ALA A 7 51.75 -33.17 6.05
CA ALA A 7 52.61 -32.77 7.20
C ALA A 7 54.05 -32.37 6.82
N GLY A 8 54.45 -32.55 5.54
CA GLY A 8 55.80 -32.23 5.08
C GLY A 8 56.00 -30.80 4.51
N ALA A 9 54.94 -30.14 4.11
CA ALA A 9 55.06 -28.81 3.50
C ALA A 9 55.05 -27.63 4.51
N VAL A 10 54.48 -27.81 5.68
CA VAL A 10 54.43 -26.78 6.73
C VAL A 10 55.79 -26.64 7.47
N SER A 11 56.60 -27.71 7.48
CA SER A 11 57.90 -27.67 8.17
C SER A 11 59.01 -26.93 7.39
N HIS A 12 58.87 -26.73 6.07
CA HIS A 12 59.89 -26.04 5.27
C HIS A 12 59.84 -24.53 5.39
N GLY A 13 58.65 -23.93 5.53
CA GLY A 13 58.47 -22.49 5.67
C GLY A 13 58.95 -21.93 7.01
N ILE A 14 58.77 -22.65 8.10
CA ILE A 14 59.22 -22.22 9.43
C ILE A 14 60.76 -22.31 9.55
N ALA A 15 61.37 -23.24 8.86
CA ALA A 15 62.83 -23.44 8.91
C ALA A 15 63.60 -22.30 8.18
N GLN A 16 63.06 -21.69 7.14
CA GLN A 16 63.73 -20.63 6.41
C GLN A 16 63.70 -19.28 7.13
N VAL A 17 62.55 -18.91 7.74
CA VAL A 17 62.43 -17.67 8.52
C VAL A 17 63.36 -17.66 9.73
N SER A 18 63.57 -18.81 10.38
CA SER A 18 64.44 -18.93 11.52
C SER A 18 65.92 -18.66 11.23
N GLN A 19 66.37 -18.76 9.96
CA GLN A 19 67.76 -18.43 9.57
C GLN A 19 68.01 -16.91 9.60
N PHE A 20 66.94 -16.07 9.53
CA PHE A 20 67.08 -14.63 9.53
C PHE A 20 66.64 -14.02 10.89
N GLU A 21 66.37 -14.83 11.91
CA GLU A 21 65.94 -14.37 13.23
C GLU A 21 66.95 -13.37 13.82
N GLY A 22 66.43 -12.21 14.27
CA GLY A 22 67.25 -11.15 14.85
C GLY A 22 67.89 -10.20 13.82
N GLN A 23 67.80 -10.48 12.52
CA GLN A 23 68.34 -9.59 11.49
C GLN A 23 67.38 -8.39 11.30
N ARG A 24 67.94 -7.24 10.95
CA ARG A 24 67.16 -6.01 10.73
C ARG A 24 66.35 -6.12 9.46
N ILE A 25 65.08 -5.81 9.52
CA ILE A 25 64.20 -5.72 8.36
C ILE A 25 64.54 -4.46 7.54
N VAL A 26 64.91 -4.63 6.27
CA VAL A 26 65.26 -3.56 5.37
C VAL A 26 64.08 -3.12 4.52
N GLU A 27 63.28 -4.08 4.10
CA GLU A 27 62.09 -3.83 3.24
C GLU A 27 61.02 -4.89 3.50
N ILE A 28 59.75 -4.48 3.35
CA ILE A 28 58.56 -5.34 3.42
C ILE A 28 57.77 -5.12 2.15
N THR A 29 57.53 -6.16 1.37
CA THR A 29 56.78 -6.13 0.13
C THR A 29 55.66 -7.15 0.12
N PHE A 30 54.65 -6.93 -0.75
CA PHE A 30 53.57 -7.86 -1.00
C PHE A 30 53.53 -8.26 -2.48
N SER A 31 53.34 -9.53 -2.76
CA SER A 31 53.23 -10.06 -4.13
C SER A 31 52.01 -11.00 -4.25
N PRO A 32 50.97 -10.60 -5.03
CA PRO A 32 50.70 -9.30 -5.62
C PRO A 32 50.48 -8.20 -4.56
N SER A 33 50.27 -6.94 -5.00
CA SER A 33 49.97 -5.83 -4.07
C SER A 33 48.79 -6.12 -3.19
N GLN A 34 48.94 -5.80 -1.90
CA GLN A 34 47.86 -6.00 -0.90
C GLN A 34 46.71 -5.01 -1.07
N PRO A 35 45.45 -5.43 -0.78
CA PRO A 35 44.23 -4.61 -1.00
C PRO A 35 43.78 -3.84 0.22
N LEU A 36 44.38 -3.99 1.40
CA LEU A 36 43.94 -3.34 2.64
C LEU A 36 44.11 -1.81 2.58
N ASP A 37 43.30 -1.11 3.34
CA ASP A 37 43.55 0.30 3.64
C ASP A 37 44.87 0.45 4.41
N PRO A 38 45.65 1.53 4.22
CA PRO A 38 46.90 1.72 4.95
C PRO A 38 46.79 1.65 6.48
N ALA A 39 45.68 2.11 7.05
CA ALA A 39 45.42 2.05 8.49
C ALA A 39 45.16 0.63 8.95
N ASP A 40 44.36 -0.12 8.20
CA ASP A 40 44.03 -1.52 8.50
C ASP A 40 45.29 -2.42 8.30
N LEU A 41 46.08 -2.12 7.27
CA LEU A 41 47.36 -2.84 7.08
C LEU A 41 48.31 -2.62 8.23
N ALA A 42 48.44 -1.40 8.75
CA ALA A 42 49.31 -1.09 9.87
C ALA A 42 48.89 -1.82 11.17
N THR A 43 47.61 -2.15 11.29
CA THR A 43 47.06 -2.92 12.41
C THR A 43 47.25 -4.42 12.19
N ALA A 44 46.96 -4.93 11.00
CA ALA A 44 47.05 -6.36 10.67
C ALA A 44 48.48 -6.84 10.53
N GLN A 45 49.41 -5.99 10.10
CA GLN A 45 50.84 -6.33 9.89
C GLN A 45 51.74 -5.40 10.74
N PRO A 46 52.10 -5.78 11.96
CA PRO A 46 52.84 -4.93 12.89
C PRO A 46 54.36 -4.84 12.63
N LEU A 47 54.91 -5.62 11.69
CA LEU A 47 56.33 -5.56 11.35
C LEU A 47 56.71 -4.19 10.81
N LYS A 48 57.88 -3.67 11.26
CA LYS A 48 58.38 -2.36 10.79
C LYS A 48 59.80 -2.47 10.21
N VAL A 49 60.01 -1.73 9.14
CA VAL A 49 61.36 -1.56 8.59
C VAL A 49 62.27 -0.94 9.65
N GLY A 50 63.42 -1.53 9.86
CA GLY A 50 64.41 -1.09 10.85
C GLY A 50 64.37 -1.88 12.15
N GLU A 51 63.34 -2.66 12.45
CA GLU A 51 63.28 -3.55 13.60
C GLU A 51 63.90 -4.92 13.33
N PRO A 52 64.30 -5.67 14.37
CA PRO A 52 64.81 -7.03 14.21
C PRO A 52 63.67 -8.00 13.87
N LEU A 53 63.88 -8.88 12.90
CA LEU A 53 62.91 -9.90 12.54
C LEU A 53 62.76 -10.92 13.67
N ARG A 54 61.52 -11.22 14.06
CA ARG A 54 61.13 -12.27 15.01
C ARG A 54 60.07 -13.16 14.40
N ALA A 55 60.27 -14.44 14.51
CA ALA A 55 59.32 -15.43 13.99
C ALA A 55 57.91 -15.28 14.61
N THR A 56 57.82 -14.87 15.87
CA THR A 56 56.54 -14.57 16.54
C THR A 56 55.82 -13.42 15.92
N ASP A 57 56.54 -12.37 15.51
CA ASP A 57 55.95 -11.16 14.92
C ASP A 57 55.43 -11.44 13.48
N VAL A 58 56.16 -12.33 12.75
CA VAL A 58 55.73 -12.85 11.46
C VAL A 58 54.43 -13.68 11.62
N SER A 59 54.37 -14.54 12.63
CA SER A 59 53.13 -15.30 12.91
C SER A 59 51.96 -14.39 13.22
N HIS A 60 52.16 -13.39 14.08
CA HIS A 60 51.14 -12.38 14.39
C HIS A 60 50.70 -11.58 13.14
N ALA A 61 51.65 -11.26 12.25
CA ALA A 61 51.34 -10.60 11.00
C ALA A 61 50.50 -11.49 10.07
N ILE A 62 50.82 -12.78 9.98
CA ILE A 62 50.03 -13.75 9.21
C ILE A 62 48.60 -13.86 9.80
N ASP A 63 48.52 -14.03 11.14
CA ASP A 63 47.21 -14.16 11.83
C ASP A 63 46.36 -12.90 11.63
N GLY A 64 46.94 -11.70 11.78
CA GLY A 64 46.26 -10.44 11.58
C GLY A 64 45.80 -10.22 10.14
N LEU A 65 46.61 -10.58 9.15
CA LEU A 65 46.26 -10.51 7.74
C LEU A 65 45.16 -11.50 7.39
N PHE A 66 45.18 -12.72 7.95
CA PHE A 66 44.05 -13.67 7.77
C PHE A 66 42.79 -13.20 8.45
N ALA A 67 42.85 -12.63 9.64
CA ALA A 67 41.72 -12.09 10.36
C ALA A 67 41.03 -10.94 9.57
N SER A 68 41.81 -10.21 8.73
CA SER A 68 41.24 -9.21 7.85
C SER A 68 40.27 -9.80 6.83
N GLY A 69 40.28 -11.11 6.56
CA GLY A 69 39.41 -11.76 5.56
C GLY A 69 39.73 -11.45 4.11
N ARG A 70 40.78 -10.67 3.83
CA ARG A 70 41.16 -10.22 2.48
C ARG A 70 42.05 -11.20 1.71
N PHE A 71 42.52 -12.25 2.38
CA PHE A 71 43.45 -13.19 1.80
C PHE A 71 43.01 -14.64 1.99
N ASP A 72 43.06 -15.41 0.90
CA ASP A 72 42.77 -16.86 0.90
C ASP A 72 43.99 -17.68 1.35
N ASP A 73 45.19 -17.16 1.07
CA ASP A 73 46.47 -17.82 1.41
C ASP A 73 47.56 -16.79 1.60
N ILE A 74 48.48 -17.04 2.55
CA ILE A 74 49.58 -16.15 2.88
C ILE A 74 50.80 -16.99 3.15
N ALA A 75 51.84 -16.76 2.36
CA ALA A 75 53.16 -17.28 2.62
C ALA A 75 54.12 -16.11 2.83
N VAL A 76 55.16 -16.30 3.66
CA VAL A 76 56.18 -15.27 3.92
C VAL A 76 57.54 -15.81 3.49
N GLU A 77 58.19 -15.10 2.60
CA GLU A 77 59.52 -15.37 2.09
C GLU A 77 60.48 -14.33 2.66
N ALA A 78 61.66 -14.76 3.07
CA ALA A 78 62.71 -13.90 3.58
C ALA A 78 63.99 -14.08 2.76
N GLU A 79 64.56 -12.99 2.26
CA GLU A 79 65.79 -13.00 1.45
C GLU A 79 66.85 -12.06 2.08
N ALA A 80 68.12 -12.47 1.99
CA ALA A 80 69.18 -11.64 2.44
C ALA A 80 69.35 -10.36 1.57
N ALA A 81 69.36 -9.19 2.22
CA ALA A 81 69.56 -7.91 1.57
C ALA A 81 70.76 -7.15 2.19
N THR A 82 71.23 -6.13 1.46
CA THR A 82 72.34 -5.32 1.95
C THR A 82 71.95 -4.58 3.24
N GLY A 83 72.45 -5.03 4.40
CA GLY A 83 72.18 -4.42 5.70
C GLY A 83 71.08 -5.08 6.49
N GLY A 84 70.54 -6.26 6.09
CA GLY A 84 69.57 -7.01 6.80
C GLY A 84 68.73 -7.99 5.94
N VAL A 85 67.46 -8.10 6.14
CA VAL A 85 66.54 -9.01 5.45
C VAL A 85 65.39 -8.27 4.73
N HIS A 86 65.09 -8.72 3.53
CA HIS A 86 63.88 -8.33 2.78
C HIS A 86 62.81 -9.39 3.04
N ILE A 87 61.62 -8.95 3.41
CA ILE A 87 60.44 -9.78 3.67
C ILE A 87 59.44 -9.60 2.54
N THR A 88 59.02 -10.68 1.92
CA THR A 88 57.99 -10.68 0.92
C THR A 88 56.78 -11.51 1.40
N PHE A 89 55.64 -10.86 1.56
CA PHE A 89 54.39 -11.58 1.76
C PHE A 89 53.84 -12.00 0.39
N VAL A 90 53.88 -13.29 0.11
CA VAL A 90 53.27 -13.89 -1.08
C VAL A 90 51.84 -14.22 -0.72
N VAL A 91 50.89 -13.45 -1.26
CA VAL A 91 49.48 -13.50 -0.87
C VAL A 91 48.59 -13.94 -2.01
N LYS A 92 47.51 -14.65 -1.69
CA LYS A 92 46.41 -14.94 -2.59
C LYS A 92 45.21 -14.20 -2.10
N ASN A 93 44.78 -13.20 -2.87
CA ASN A 93 43.65 -12.33 -2.49
C ASN A 93 42.33 -13.06 -2.57
N THR A 94 41.48 -12.88 -1.55
CA THR A 94 40.05 -13.29 -1.55
C THR A 94 39.28 -12.41 -2.51
N TRP A 95 38.35 -13.01 -3.23
CA TRP A 95 37.38 -12.30 -4.07
C TRP A 95 36.03 -12.20 -3.37
N PHE A 96 35.30 -11.10 -3.61
CA PHE A 96 33.98 -10.85 -3.02
C PHE A 96 32.95 -10.63 -4.10
N VAL A 97 31.69 -11.01 -3.85
CA VAL A 97 30.60 -10.80 -4.78
C VAL A 97 30.30 -9.30 -4.91
N GLY A 98 30.72 -8.69 -6.02
CA GLY A 98 30.53 -7.27 -6.32
C GLY A 98 29.19 -6.96 -7.00
N GLY A 99 28.56 -7.95 -7.61
CA GLY A 99 27.28 -7.78 -8.29
C GLY A 99 26.86 -9.01 -9.06
N ILE A 100 25.53 -9.15 -9.20
CA ILE A 100 24.91 -10.24 -9.96
C ILE A 100 24.01 -9.62 -10.99
N SER A 101 24.19 -10.02 -12.25
CA SER A 101 23.34 -9.54 -13.32
C SER A 101 22.81 -10.69 -14.18
N ILE A 102 21.57 -10.53 -14.62
CA ILE A 102 20.96 -11.44 -15.59
C ILE A 102 20.91 -10.72 -16.93
N ASP A 103 21.48 -11.33 -17.95
CA ASP A 103 21.45 -10.81 -19.32
C ASP A 103 20.54 -11.65 -20.21
N GLY A 104 19.93 -11.01 -21.22
CA GLY A 104 18.95 -11.64 -22.08
C GLY A 104 17.51 -11.28 -21.72
N LYS A 105 16.59 -11.79 -22.54
CA LYS A 105 15.16 -11.56 -22.36
C LYS A 105 14.62 -12.59 -21.36
N VAL A 106 14.08 -12.11 -20.25
CA VAL A 106 13.40 -12.92 -19.22
C VAL A 106 11.91 -12.62 -19.24
N SER A 107 11.08 -13.67 -19.28
CA SER A 107 9.63 -13.57 -19.23
C SER A 107 9.12 -13.18 -17.84
N GLN A 108 7.81 -13.02 -17.67
CA GLN A 108 7.23 -12.70 -16.36
C GLN A 108 7.21 -13.89 -15.37
N SER A 109 7.46 -15.12 -15.85
CA SER A 109 7.47 -16.31 -15.00
C SER A 109 8.52 -17.32 -15.49
N PRO A 110 9.68 -17.46 -14.84
CA PRO A 110 10.10 -16.63 -13.71
C PRO A 110 10.41 -15.21 -14.15
N ASN A 111 10.24 -14.24 -13.27
CA ASN A 111 10.69 -12.87 -13.55
C ASN A 111 12.20 -12.74 -13.26
N ARG A 112 12.80 -11.61 -13.71
CA ARG A 112 14.24 -11.36 -13.57
C ARG A 112 14.72 -11.48 -12.12
N GLY A 113 14.02 -10.88 -11.15
CA GLY A 113 14.37 -10.96 -9.73
C GLY A 113 14.33 -12.38 -9.18
N GLN A 114 13.39 -13.24 -9.64
CA GLN A 114 13.37 -14.66 -9.26
C GLN A 114 14.58 -15.41 -9.82
N VAL A 115 15.01 -15.06 -11.03
CA VAL A 115 16.21 -15.66 -11.65
C VAL A 115 17.46 -15.23 -10.90
N THR A 116 17.59 -13.93 -10.56
CA THR A 116 18.71 -13.42 -9.75
C THR A 116 18.76 -14.10 -8.39
N SER A 117 17.63 -14.20 -7.70
CA SER A 117 17.57 -14.88 -6.39
C SER A 117 17.88 -16.37 -6.46
N ALA A 118 17.59 -17.04 -7.58
CA ALA A 118 17.90 -18.45 -7.76
C ALA A 118 19.39 -18.73 -7.90
N ALA A 119 20.18 -17.74 -8.28
CA ALA A 119 21.64 -17.84 -8.35
C ALA A 119 22.30 -18.02 -6.96
N ARG A 120 21.62 -17.60 -5.88
CA ARG A 120 22.02 -17.77 -4.47
C ARG A 120 23.37 -17.15 -4.09
N PHE A 121 23.71 -16.04 -4.69
CA PHE A 121 24.82 -15.21 -4.26
C PHE A 121 24.37 -14.15 -3.27
N SER A 122 25.18 -13.87 -2.28
CA SER A 122 25.05 -12.75 -1.36
C SER A 122 26.07 -11.68 -1.71
N LEU A 123 25.63 -10.45 -1.89
CA LEU A 123 26.49 -9.30 -2.20
C LEU A 123 27.47 -9.08 -1.04
N GLY A 124 28.72 -8.81 -1.35
CA GLY A 124 29.76 -8.54 -0.35
C GLY A 124 30.41 -9.75 0.32
N GLU A 125 29.82 -10.92 0.22
CA GLU A 125 30.35 -12.18 0.74
C GLU A 125 31.52 -12.73 -0.09
N PRO A 126 32.39 -13.60 0.47
CA PRO A 126 33.44 -14.27 -0.28
C PRO A 126 32.92 -15.01 -1.49
N PHE A 127 33.61 -14.90 -2.60
CA PHE A 127 33.25 -15.48 -3.88
C PHE A 127 34.08 -16.72 -4.18
N HIS A 128 33.41 -17.83 -4.55
CA HIS A 128 34.05 -19.08 -4.98
C HIS A 128 33.57 -19.43 -6.42
N ASP A 129 34.48 -19.87 -7.26
CA ASP A 129 34.15 -20.24 -8.65
C ASP A 129 33.15 -21.40 -8.75
N GLN A 130 33.11 -22.28 -7.74
CA GLN A 130 32.13 -23.37 -7.64
C GLN A 130 30.69 -22.83 -7.53
N ASP A 131 30.48 -21.69 -6.88
CA ASP A 131 29.16 -21.10 -6.68
C ASP A 131 28.54 -20.63 -8.00
N VAL A 132 29.36 -20.27 -8.97
CA VAL A 132 28.89 -19.89 -10.33
C VAL A 132 28.24 -21.10 -11.02
N THR A 133 28.86 -22.27 -10.90
CA THR A 133 28.33 -23.50 -11.47
C THR A 133 27.03 -23.91 -10.79
N ASN A 134 27.01 -23.83 -9.45
CA ASN A 134 25.83 -24.12 -8.63
C ASN A 134 24.70 -23.13 -8.92
N GLY A 135 25.01 -21.84 -9.08
CA GLY A 135 24.09 -20.80 -9.45
C GLY A 135 23.45 -21.02 -10.81
N ALA A 136 24.28 -21.35 -11.82
CA ALA A 136 23.78 -21.65 -13.16
C ALA A 136 22.84 -22.86 -13.15
N ALA A 137 23.20 -23.94 -12.46
CA ALA A 137 22.34 -25.13 -12.29
C ALA A 137 21.02 -24.80 -11.57
N SER A 138 21.06 -23.96 -10.56
CA SER A 138 19.86 -23.52 -9.83
C SER A 138 18.92 -22.68 -10.69
N ILE A 139 19.46 -21.78 -11.51
CA ILE A 139 18.70 -21.00 -12.50
C ILE A 139 18.09 -21.93 -13.55
N GLN A 140 18.86 -22.89 -14.05
CA GLN A 140 18.37 -23.89 -15.01
C GLN A 140 17.16 -24.65 -14.44
N LYS A 141 17.25 -25.13 -13.21
CA LYS A 141 16.17 -25.83 -12.51
C LYS A 141 14.95 -24.92 -12.29
N LEU A 142 15.15 -23.62 -12.05
CA LEU A 142 14.05 -22.66 -11.97
C LEU A 142 13.34 -22.52 -13.32
N PHE A 143 14.08 -22.44 -14.43
CA PHE A 143 13.50 -22.40 -15.78
C PHE A 143 12.73 -23.67 -16.12
N GLU A 144 13.27 -24.85 -15.83
CA GLU A 144 12.60 -26.13 -16.02
C GLU A 144 11.28 -26.22 -15.25
N SER A 145 11.28 -25.81 -13.98
CA SER A 145 10.07 -25.79 -13.15
C SER A 145 8.98 -24.84 -13.68
N ASN A 146 9.38 -23.89 -14.53
CA ASN A 146 8.49 -22.96 -15.22
C ASN A 146 8.22 -23.36 -16.69
N GLY A 147 8.59 -24.58 -17.08
CA GLY A 147 8.32 -25.13 -18.41
C GLY A 147 9.26 -24.66 -19.52
N LEU A 148 10.41 -24.13 -19.18
CA LEU A 148 11.46 -23.67 -20.08
C LEU A 148 12.61 -24.68 -20.08
N TYR A 149 12.34 -25.90 -20.55
CA TYR A 149 13.28 -27.03 -20.50
C TYR A 149 14.48 -26.89 -21.45
N GLU A 150 14.30 -26.14 -22.53
CA GLU A 150 15.36 -25.87 -23.52
C GLU A 150 16.17 -24.62 -23.19
N ALA A 151 15.85 -23.93 -22.05
CA ALA A 151 16.57 -22.74 -21.67
C ALA A 151 18.05 -23.03 -21.48
N THR A 152 18.90 -22.08 -21.85
CA THR A 152 20.34 -22.16 -21.61
C THR A 152 20.78 -21.02 -20.71
N VAL A 153 21.68 -21.33 -19.78
CA VAL A 153 22.27 -20.39 -18.81
C VAL A 153 23.78 -20.46 -18.95
N THR A 154 24.37 -19.38 -19.41
CA THR A 154 25.82 -19.27 -19.61
C THR A 154 26.35 -18.25 -18.62
N PRO A 155 27.17 -18.65 -17.62
CA PRO A 155 27.77 -17.72 -16.70
C PRO A 155 29.03 -17.07 -17.28
N ALA A 156 29.31 -15.84 -16.86
CA ALA A 156 30.55 -15.13 -17.09
C ALA A 156 30.94 -14.39 -15.81
N VAL A 157 32.21 -14.41 -15.46
CA VAL A 157 32.74 -13.73 -14.28
C VAL A 157 33.77 -12.69 -14.74
N GLN A 158 33.54 -11.46 -14.30
CA GLN A 158 34.51 -10.38 -14.46
C GLN A 158 35.08 -10.03 -13.09
N ARG A 159 36.37 -9.96 -12.95
CA ARG A 159 37.06 -9.63 -11.70
C ARG A 159 37.71 -8.25 -11.77
N ASP A 160 37.53 -7.45 -10.72
CA ASP A 160 38.20 -6.19 -10.50
C ASP A 160 39.26 -6.34 -9.40
N PRO A 161 40.57 -6.38 -9.73
CA PRO A 161 41.64 -6.54 -8.74
C PRO A 161 41.74 -5.35 -7.79
N GLN A 162 41.32 -4.15 -8.17
CA GLN A 162 41.48 -2.96 -7.32
C GLN A 162 40.55 -2.99 -6.11
N THR A 163 39.34 -3.50 -6.31
CA THR A 163 38.32 -3.58 -5.27
C THR A 163 38.07 -5.01 -4.78
N GLN A 164 38.79 -6.01 -5.32
CA GLN A 164 38.59 -7.44 -5.08
C GLN A 164 37.18 -7.93 -5.38
N GLN A 165 36.49 -7.31 -6.34
CA GLN A 165 35.12 -7.67 -6.70
C GLN A 165 35.07 -8.69 -7.84
N ALA A 166 34.17 -9.67 -7.71
CA ALA A 166 33.73 -10.57 -8.74
C ALA A 166 32.30 -10.23 -9.18
N PHE A 167 32.14 -9.85 -10.43
CA PHE A 167 30.84 -9.57 -11.05
C PHE A 167 30.39 -10.79 -11.84
N VAL A 168 29.26 -11.38 -11.44
CA VAL A 168 28.71 -12.58 -12.07
C VAL A 168 27.56 -12.19 -13.00
N THR A 169 27.70 -12.52 -14.28
CA THR A 169 26.65 -12.30 -15.27
C THR A 169 26.16 -13.64 -15.80
N PHE A 170 24.89 -13.93 -15.65
CA PHE A 170 24.23 -15.08 -16.26
C PHE A 170 23.51 -14.66 -17.52
N THR A 171 24.01 -15.07 -18.68
CA THR A 171 23.35 -14.86 -19.97
C THR A 171 22.32 -15.97 -20.16
N VAL A 172 21.04 -15.58 -20.25
CA VAL A 172 19.93 -16.53 -20.37
C VAL A 172 19.25 -16.45 -21.73
N LYS A 173 18.91 -17.63 -22.29
CA LYS A 173 18.10 -17.76 -23.51
C LYS A 173 16.96 -18.72 -23.18
N GLU A 174 15.72 -18.19 -23.09
CA GLU A 174 14.56 -18.96 -22.60
C GLU A 174 13.99 -19.97 -23.58
N HIS A 175 14.16 -19.79 -24.88
CA HIS A 175 13.47 -20.59 -25.90
C HIS A 175 11.94 -20.68 -25.71
N LYS A 176 11.29 -21.67 -26.35
CA LYS A 176 9.82 -21.81 -26.29
C LYS A 176 9.38 -22.58 -25.05
N ARG A 177 8.40 -22.01 -24.35
CA ARG A 177 7.82 -22.61 -23.15
C ARG A 177 6.95 -23.81 -23.51
N ALA A 178 7.11 -24.91 -22.80
CA ALA A 178 6.28 -26.09 -22.92
C ALA A 178 4.81 -25.84 -22.53
N LYS A 179 3.90 -26.59 -23.10
CA LYS A 179 2.47 -26.59 -22.75
C LYS A 179 2.13 -27.86 -22.00
N TYR A 180 1.12 -27.80 -21.13
CA TYR A 180 0.61 -29.01 -20.49
C TYR A 180 0.02 -29.98 -21.52
N GLU A 181 -0.04 -31.24 -21.08
CA GLU A 181 -0.81 -32.31 -21.67
C GLU A 181 -1.77 -32.91 -20.62
N ALA A 182 -2.60 -33.86 -20.99
CA ALA A 182 -3.53 -34.51 -20.08
C ALA A 182 -2.79 -35.18 -18.91
N PRO A 183 -3.13 -34.84 -17.63
CA PRO A 183 -2.46 -35.46 -16.51
C PRO A 183 -2.77 -36.94 -16.40
N ILE A 184 -1.80 -37.73 -15.98
CA ILE A 184 -2.00 -39.10 -15.52
C ILE A 184 -2.31 -39.04 -14.02
N VAL A 185 -3.41 -39.63 -13.60
CA VAL A 185 -3.81 -39.67 -12.19
C VAL A 185 -3.80 -41.13 -11.74
N GLN A 186 -2.96 -41.42 -10.74
CA GLN A 186 -2.91 -42.71 -10.03
C GLN A 186 -3.71 -42.57 -8.74
N ASP A 187 -4.79 -43.31 -8.62
CA ASP A 187 -5.60 -43.37 -7.41
C ASP A 187 -5.07 -44.48 -6.49
N GLU A 188 -4.82 -44.12 -5.22
CA GLU A 188 -4.35 -45.04 -4.17
C GLU A 188 -5.49 -45.88 -3.56
N THR A 189 -6.75 -45.60 -3.90
CA THR A 189 -7.90 -46.30 -3.30
C THR A 189 -8.42 -47.43 -4.20
N PRO A 190 -8.83 -48.56 -3.61
CA PRO A 190 -9.49 -49.63 -4.34
C PRO A 190 -10.89 -49.18 -4.81
N ALA A 191 -11.12 -49.31 -6.13
CA ALA A 191 -12.40 -49.27 -6.82
C ALA A 191 -13.38 -48.09 -6.61
N GLY A 192 -13.34 -47.16 -7.52
CA GLY A 192 -14.54 -46.69 -8.27
C GLY A 192 -15.31 -45.49 -7.77
N GLU A 193 -15.67 -45.35 -6.52
CA GLU A 193 -16.67 -44.35 -6.08
C GLU A 193 -16.11 -42.92 -5.87
N ALA A 194 -14.81 -42.77 -5.66
CA ALA A 194 -14.16 -41.49 -5.40
C ALA A 194 -13.55 -40.84 -6.64
N LYS A 195 -13.42 -41.55 -7.74
CA LYS A 195 -12.72 -41.11 -8.95
C LYS A 195 -13.42 -39.95 -9.64
N LEU A 196 -12.68 -38.86 -9.89
CA LEU A 196 -13.16 -37.74 -10.68
C LEU A 196 -13.03 -38.05 -12.17
N SER A 197 -14.02 -37.66 -12.96
CA SER A 197 -13.91 -37.79 -14.43
C SER A 197 -12.77 -36.90 -14.96
N ASN A 198 -12.15 -37.34 -16.07
CA ASN A 198 -11.07 -36.62 -16.72
C ASN A 198 -11.45 -35.19 -17.04
N ASN A 199 -12.68 -34.91 -17.47
CA ASN A 199 -13.17 -33.56 -17.70
C ASN A 199 -13.23 -32.72 -16.42
N THR A 200 -13.56 -33.32 -15.29
CA THR A 200 -13.56 -32.65 -13.99
C THR A 200 -12.12 -32.34 -13.54
N ILE A 201 -11.19 -33.27 -13.73
CA ILE A 201 -9.77 -33.10 -13.43
C ILE A 201 -9.20 -31.96 -14.27
N LEU A 202 -9.46 -31.93 -15.58
CA LEU A 202 -9.00 -30.88 -16.48
C LEU A 202 -9.55 -29.49 -16.12
N ARG A 203 -10.81 -29.42 -15.70
CA ARG A 203 -11.40 -28.16 -15.22
C ARG A 203 -10.81 -27.72 -13.88
N ALA A 204 -10.62 -28.64 -12.96
CA ALA A 204 -10.11 -28.36 -11.62
C ALA A 204 -8.65 -27.91 -11.66
N THR A 205 -7.81 -28.56 -12.48
CA THR A 205 -6.40 -28.16 -12.62
C THR A 205 -6.22 -26.85 -13.38
N GLY A 206 -7.18 -26.49 -14.24
CA GLY A 206 -7.11 -25.27 -15.05
C GLY A 206 -5.95 -25.23 -16.06
N TRP A 207 -5.34 -26.38 -16.35
CA TRP A 207 -4.22 -26.49 -17.31
C TRP A 207 -4.70 -26.44 -18.77
N ARG A 208 -6.01 -26.67 -19.01
CA ARG A 208 -6.68 -26.50 -20.30
C ARG A 208 -7.81 -25.47 -20.20
N VAL A 209 -7.92 -24.60 -21.20
CA VAL A 209 -9.02 -23.60 -21.26
C VAL A 209 -10.30 -24.35 -21.71
N PRO A 210 -11.40 -24.29 -20.94
CA PRO A 210 -12.57 -25.16 -21.17
C PRO A 210 -13.29 -24.92 -22.50
N ILE A 211 -13.42 -23.64 -22.93
CA ILE A 211 -14.25 -23.24 -24.08
C ILE A 211 -13.52 -23.48 -25.41
N ILE A 212 -12.25 -23.08 -25.50
CA ILE A 212 -11.44 -23.11 -26.71
C ILE A 212 -10.49 -24.31 -26.75
N HIS A 213 -10.55 -25.19 -25.77
CA HIS A 213 -9.76 -26.44 -25.67
C HIS A 213 -8.24 -26.23 -25.78
N PHE A 214 -7.74 -25.08 -25.47
CA PHE A 214 -6.34 -24.70 -25.58
C PHE A 214 -5.54 -25.10 -24.33
N TRP A 215 -4.40 -25.77 -24.51
CA TRP A 215 -3.46 -26.09 -23.42
C TRP A 215 -2.62 -24.89 -23.04
N ARG A 216 -2.59 -24.58 -21.75
CA ARG A 216 -1.83 -23.46 -21.22
C ARG A 216 -0.34 -23.79 -21.11
N HIS A 217 0.47 -22.75 -21.12
CA HIS A 217 1.92 -22.87 -20.86
C HIS A 217 2.19 -23.28 -19.41
N VAL A 218 3.21 -24.11 -19.23
CA VAL A 218 3.68 -24.56 -17.92
C VAL A 218 4.34 -23.40 -17.17
N THR A 219 3.94 -23.18 -15.94
CA THR A 219 4.61 -22.31 -14.98
C THR A 219 4.49 -22.91 -13.59
N ASN A 220 5.48 -22.72 -12.72
CA ASN A 220 5.47 -23.26 -11.37
C ASN A 220 4.20 -22.86 -10.59
N THR A 221 3.79 -21.57 -10.68
CA THR A 221 2.55 -21.08 -10.07
C THR A 221 1.33 -21.82 -10.61
N ARG A 222 1.25 -22.03 -11.92
CA ARG A 222 0.10 -22.73 -12.53
C ARG A 222 0.08 -24.21 -12.20
N THR A 223 1.24 -24.85 -12.11
CA THR A 223 1.37 -26.22 -11.66
C THR A 223 0.85 -26.38 -10.23
N ARG A 224 1.35 -25.57 -9.30
CA ARG A 224 0.89 -25.59 -7.89
C ARG A 224 -0.59 -25.27 -7.76
N ASN A 225 -1.08 -24.26 -8.50
CA ASN A 225 -2.50 -23.90 -8.49
C ASN A 225 -3.37 -25.02 -9.08
N GLY A 226 -2.88 -25.75 -10.08
CA GLY A 226 -3.58 -26.90 -10.64
C GLY A 226 -3.72 -28.05 -9.65
N VAL A 227 -2.64 -28.40 -8.95
CA VAL A 227 -2.65 -29.40 -7.88
C VAL A 227 -3.60 -28.97 -6.75
N ARG A 228 -3.49 -27.71 -6.31
CA ARG A 228 -4.39 -27.14 -5.30
C ARG A 228 -5.85 -27.12 -5.78
N GLY A 229 -6.09 -26.78 -7.05
CA GLY A 229 -7.43 -26.77 -7.64
C GLY A 229 -8.05 -28.16 -7.69
N LEU A 230 -7.27 -29.19 -7.99
CA LEU A 230 -7.73 -30.59 -7.96
C LEU A 230 -8.04 -31.03 -6.52
N ARG A 231 -7.17 -30.73 -5.56
CA ARG A 231 -7.43 -30.95 -4.13
C ARG A 231 -8.71 -30.24 -3.69
N ALA A 232 -8.84 -28.93 -4.01
CA ALA A 232 -10.04 -28.15 -3.70
C ALA A 232 -11.32 -28.75 -4.31
N LYS A 233 -11.20 -29.44 -5.46
CA LYS A 233 -12.34 -30.13 -6.07
C LYS A 233 -12.79 -31.33 -5.25
N TYR A 234 -11.87 -32.10 -4.70
CA TYR A 234 -12.19 -33.18 -3.76
C TYR A 234 -12.79 -32.62 -2.47
N GLU A 235 -12.21 -31.55 -1.91
CA GLU A 235 -12.71 -30.86 -0.73
C GLU A 235 -14.14 -30.32 -0.94
N SER A 236 -14.46 -29.80 -2.14
CA SER A 236 -15.81 -29.36 -2.50
C SER A 236 -16.86 -30.48 -2.51
N LYS A 237 -16.40 -31.73 -2.52
CA LYS A 237 -17.22 -32.95 -2.38
C LYS A 237 -17.18 -33.52 -0.94
N ASP A 238 -16.84 -32.63 0.03
CA ASP A 238 -16.71 -32.93 1.46
C ASP A 238 -15.58 -33.96 1.79
N ARG A 239 -14.57 -34.13 0.92
CA ARG A 239 -13.38 -34.94 1.14
C ARG A 239 -12.24 -34.09 1.68
N LEU A 240 -12.37 -33.69 2.94
CA LEU A 240 -11.45 -32.74 3.58
C LEU A 240 -10.07 -33.32 3.90
N LYS A 241 -9.91 -34.64 3.81
CA LYS A 241 -8.63 -35.33 4.01
C LYS A 241 -7.93 -35.69 2.70
N ALA A 242 -8.44 -35.18 1.57
CA ALA A 242 -7.87 -35.49 0.26
C ALA A 242 -6.43 -35.01 0.14
N LYS A 243 -5.54 -35.90 -0.30
CA LYS A 243 -4.17 -35.59 -0.66
C LYS A 243 -4.03 -35.69 -2.18
N VAL A 244 -3.38 -34.67 -2.75
CA VAL A 244 -3.06 -34.63 -4.18
C VAL A 244 -1.59 -34.20 -4.27
N GLU A 245 -0.77 -35.10 -4.79
CA GLU A 245 0.66 -34.86 -4.91
C GLU A 245 1.08 -34.94 -6.40
N LEU A 246 1.97 -34.05 -6.77
CA LEU A 246 2.61 -34.07 -8.07
C LEU A 246 3.88 -34.90 -7.95
N THR A 247 3.87 -36.11 -8.54
CA THR A 247 5.03 -37.01 -8.49
C THR A 247 6.08 -36.62 -9.52
N LYS A 248 5.68 -36.22 -10.71
CA LYS A 248 6.60 -35.91 -11.81
C LYS A 248 5.97 -35.04 -12.88
N LEU A 249 6.79 -34.27 -13.56
CA LEU A 249 6.46 -33.56 -14.81
C LEU A 249 7.30 -34.20 -15.93
N ASP A 250 6.69 -35.05 -16.76
CA ASP A 250 7.40 -35.69 -17.88
C ASP A 250 7.38 -34.77 -19.09
N TYR A 251 8.56 -34.37 -19.52
CA TYR A 251 8.75 -33.47 -20.66
C TYR A 251 9.06 -34.26 -21.94
N ASP A 252 8.24 -34.04 -22.98
CA ASP A 252 8.46 -34.52 -24.36
C ASP A 252 9.10 -33.37 -25.17
N ALA A 253 10.37 -33.52 -25.50
CA ALA A 253 11.12 -32.53 -26.28
C ALA A 253 10.63 -32.38 -27.71
N GLN A 254 10.15 -33.46 -28.37
CA GLN A 254 9.69 -33.39 -29.75
C GLN A 254 8.39 -32.59 -29.87
N ARG A 255 7.48 -32.79 -28.91
CA ARG A 255 6.17 -32.13 -28.91
C ARG A 255 6.15 -30.84 -28.09
N ARG A 256 7.20 -30.57 -27.30
CA ARG A 256 7.26 -29.51 -26.29
C ARG A 256 6.06 -29.50 -25.38
N ARG A 257 5.73 -30.72 -24.88
CA ARG A 257 4.62 -30.95 -23.97
C ARG A 257 5.09 -31.51 -22.65
N VAL A 258 4.32 -31.22 -21.61
CA VAL A 258 4.58 -31.73 -20.26
C VAL A 258 3.35 -32.49 -19.80
N GLN A 259 3.55 -33.74 -19.44
CA GLN A 259 2.54 -34.60 -18.86
C GLN A 259 2.72 -34.64 -17.34
N PRO A 260 1.78 -34.05 -16.57
CA PRO A 260 1.82 -34.13 -15.11
C PRO A 260 1.36 -35.51 -14.63
N ASN A 261 2.15 -36.12 -13.75
CA ASN A 261 1.78 -37.35 -13.05
C ASN A 261 1.37 -37.00 -11.63
N LEU A 262 0.14 -37.34 -11.28
CA LEU A 262 -0.48 -37.00 -9.99
C LEU A 262 -0.83 -38.30 -9.24
N THR A 263 -0.50 -38.33 -7.96
CA THR A 263 -0.99 -39.33 -7.02
C THR A 263 -2.10 -38.72 -6.20
N VAL A 264 -3.22 -39.42 -6.06
CA VAL A 264 -4.40 -38.93 -5.37
C VAL A 264 -4.89 -39.94 -4.35
N ASP A 265 -4.92 -39.54 -3.08
CA ASP A 265 -5.69 -40.19 -2.02
C ASP A 265 -6.92 -39.31 -1.72
N PRO A 266 -8.12 -39.70 -2.14
CA PRO A 266 -9.33 -38.90 -1.92
C PRO A 266 -9.76 -38.84 -0.45
N GLY A 267 -9.35 -39.75 0.40
CA GLY A 267 -9.84 -39.89 1.76
C GLY A 267 -11.37 -40.09 1.86
N PRO A 268 -11.92 -40.32 3.04
CA PRO A 268 -13.36 -40.46 3.23
C PRO A 268 -14.05 -39.08 3.12
N ARG A 269 -15.35 -39.08 2.84
CA ARG A 269 -16.19 -37.88 2.96
C ARG A 269 -16.31 -37.49 4.45
N VAL A 270 -16.11 -36.22 4.76
CA VAL A 270 -16.23 -35.73 6.11
C VAL A 270 -17.51 -34.89 6.25
N THR A 271 -18.35 -35.26 7.19
CA THR A 271 -19.52 -34.45 7.55
C THR A 271 -19.38 -33.94 8.96
N VAL A 272 -19.60 -32.63 9.11
CA VAL A 272 -19.66 -31.99 10.42
C VAL A 272 -21.12 -31.66 10.71
N LYS A 273 -21.62 -32.11 11.85
CA LYS A 273 -23.00 -31.90 12.29
C LYS A 273 -23.00 -31.34 13.70
N ALA A 274 -23.98 -30.53 14.01
CA ALA A 274 -24.31 -30.19 15.39
C ALA A 274 -25.44 -31.09 15.88
N VAL A 275 -25.31 -31.57 17.09
CA VAL A 275 -26.26 -32.44 17.77
C VAL A 275 -26.84 -31.70 18.98
N GLU A 276 -28.07 -32.03 19.37
CA GLU A 276 -28.85 -31.39 20.43
C GLU A 276 -29.28 -29.94 20.17
N THR A 277 -28.58 -29.24 19.26
CA THR A 277 -28.92 -27.87 18.91
C THR A 277 -28.94 -27.68 17.39
N LYS A 278 -29.98 -27.02 16.90
CA LYS A 278 -30.09 -26.67 15.49
C LYS A 278 -29.22 -25.46 15.18
N ILE A 279 -28.21 -25.63 14.34
CA ILE A 279 -27.41 -24.57 13.75
C ILE A 279 -27.38 -24.74 12.22
N SER A 280 -27.46 -23.64 11.48
CA SER A 280 -27.42 -23.71 10.02
C SER A 280 -26.03 -24.18 9.53
N LYS A 281 -26.00 -24.97 8.46
CA LYS A 281 -24.75 -25.43 7.82
C LYS A 281 -23.79 -24.26 7.49
N ARG A 282 -24.36 -23.10 7.09
CA ARG A 282 -23.56 -21.89 6.80
C ARG A 282 -22.85 -21.36 8.04
N ARG A 283 -23.53 -21.33 9.19
CA ARG A 283 -22.93 -20.91 10.46
C ARG A 283 -21.91 -21.92 10.95
N LEU A 284 -22.25 -23.22 10.91
CA LEU A 284 -21.30 -24.27 11.30
C LEU A 284 -20.01 -24.20 10.50
N LYS A 285 -20.10 -24.02 9.16
CA LYS A 285 -18.94 -23.81 8.28
C LYS A 285 -18.14 -22.55 8.60
N ARG A 286 -18.78 -21.55 9.21
CA ARG A 286 -18.12 -20.29 9.58
C ARG A 286 -17.32 -20.40 10.86
N TYR A 287 -17.80 -21.18 11.83
CA TYR A 287 -17.19 -21.26 13.16
C TYR A 287 -16.31 -22.49 13.38
N VAL A 288 -16.44 -23.50 12.52
CA VAL A 288 -15.59 -24.68 12.57
C VAL A 288 -14.45 -24.55 11.53
N PRO A 289 -13.19 -24.30 11.96
CA PRO A 289 -12.07 -24.02 11.07
C PRO A 289 -11.74 -25.14 10.07
N VAL A 290 -12.13 -26.38 10.38
CA VAL A 290 -11.99 -27.54 9.49
C VAL A 290 -12.44 -27.26 8.04
N PHE A 291 -13.45 -26.41 7.84
CA PHE A 291 -13.94 -26.04 6.52
C PHE A 291 -13.12 -24.93 5.86
N GLN A 292 -12.45 -24.08 6.66
CA GLN A 292 -11.63 -22.95 6.19
C GLN A 292 -10.23 -23.45 5.84
N GLU A 293 -9.63 -24.22 6.76
CA GLU A 293 -8.31 -24.80 6.58
C GLU A 293 -8.33 -26.06 5.68
N ARG A 294 -9.54 -26.57 5.40
CA ARG A 294 -9.80 -27.73 4.52
C ARG A 294 -9.02 -29.00 4.94
N THR A 295 -8.82 -29.14 6.23
CA THR A 295 -8.18 -30.30 6.82
C THR A 295 -8.90 -30.67 8.11
N VAL A 296 -8.75 -31.92 8.56
CA VAL A 296 -9.30 -32.43 9.80
C VAL A 296 -8.15 -32.75 10.74
N ASP A 297 -7.92 -31.87 11.68
CA ASP A 297 -6.94 -31.98 12.73
C ASP A 297 -7.64 -31.80 14.07
N ASN A 298 -7.11 -32.45 15.13
CA ASN A 298 -7.66 -32.35 16.46
C ASN A 298 -7.64 -30.91 17.00
N ASP A 299 -6.57 -30.16 16.72
CA ASP A 299 -6.45 -28.76 17.14
C ASP A 299 -7.53 -27.87 16.51
N LEU A 300 -7.84 -28.08 15.22
CA LEU A 300 -8.92 -27.39 14.54
C LEU A 300 -10.31 -27.79 15.08
N LEU A 301 -10.47 -29.00 15.57
CA LEU A 301 -11.72 -29.43 16.20
C LEU A 301 -11.88 -28.77 17.58
N VAL A 302 -10.81 -28.69 18.36
CA VAL A 302 -10.78 -27.96 19.65
C VAL A 302 -11.03 -26.46 19.44
N GLU A 303 -10.43 -25.87 18.42
CA GLU A 303 -10.70 -24.47 18.05
C GLU A 303 -12.17 -24.29 17.63
N GLY A 304 -12.70 -25.21 16.82
CA GLY A 304 -14.12 -25.23 16.45
C GLY A 304 -15.07 -25.30 17.66
N LYS A 305 -14.72 -26.13 18.65
CA LYS A 305 -15.42 -26.19 19.94
C LYS A 305 -15.43 -24.82 20.63
N ARG A 306 -14.28 -24.18 20.75
CA ARG A 306 -14.16 -22.84 21.35
C ARG A 306 -14.94 -21.79 20.57
N ASN A 307 -14.78 -21.73 19.25
CA ASN A 307 -15.47 -20.76 18.38
C ASN A 307 -17.01 -20.91 18.43
N LEU A 308 -17.51 -22.15 18.52
CA LEU A 308 -18.95 -22.41 18.69
C LEU A 308 -19.42 -21.99 20.08
N SER A 309 -18.64 -22.25 21.13
CA SER A 309 -18.94 -21.78 22.49
C SER A 309 -19.02 -20.25 22.51
N ASP A 310 -17.99 -19.56 22.03
CA ASP A 310 -17.95 -18.09 21.95
C ASP A 310 -19.12 -17.53 21.13
N TYR A 311 -19.47 -18.19 20.01
CA TYR A 311 -20.63 -17.79 19.22
C TYR A 311 -21.94 -17.86 20.01
N PHE A 312 -22.19 -18.95 20.71
CA PHE A 312 -23.44 -19.08 21.50
C PHE A 312 -23.43 -18.15 22.70
N GLN A 313 -22.28 -17.96 23.36
CA GLN A 313 -22.14 -17.02 24.47
C GLN A 313 -22.42 -15.59 24.01
N SER A 314 -21.91 -15.20 22.82
CA SER A 314 -22.23 -13.89 22.22
C SER A 314 -23.72 -13.70 21.86
N GLN A 315 -24.49 -14.79 21.77
CA GLN A 315 -25.94 -14.76 21.56
C GLN A 315 -26.72 -14.78 22.88
N GLY A 316 -26.02 -14.76 24.00
CA GLY A 316 -26.59 -14.76 25.34
C GLY A 316 -26.68 -16.14 26.00
N TYR A 317 -26.22 -17.21 25.39
CA TYR A 317 -26.19 -18.56 25.99
C TYR A 317 -24.87 -18.78 26.77
N TYR A 318 -24.72 -18.14 27.91
CA TYR A 318 -23.43 -18.11 28.61
C TYR A 318 -23.00 -19.47 29.18
N ASP A 319 -23.93 -20.35 29.48
CA ASP A 319 -23.69 -21.71 30.02
C ASP A 319 -23.61 -22.79 28.94
N VAL A 320 -23.45 -22.38 27.68
CA VAL A 320 -23.36 -23.34 26.60
C VAL A 320 -22.18 -24.28 26.82
N THR A 321 -22.43 -25.53 26.73
CA THR A 321 -21.39 -26.55 26.66
C THR A 321 -21.30 -27.09 25.23
N VAL A 322 -20.11 -27.09 24.69
CA VAL A 322 -19.82 -27.61 23.36
C VAL A 322 -18.73 -28.66 23.49
N ASP A 323 -19.00 -29.83 22.96
CA ASP A 323 -18.00 -30.89 22.86
C ASP A 323 -18.03 -31.50 21.46
N PHE A 324 -17.03 -32.30 21.11
CA PHE A 324 -17.01 -32.95 19.80
C PHE A 324 -16.61 -34.42 19.92
N ARG A 325 -17.12 -35.23 18.99
CA ARG A 325 -16.71 -36.61 18.81
C ARG A 325 -16.48 -36.92 17.35
N VAL A 326 -15.41 -37.62 17.05
CA VAL A 326 -15.06 -38.09 15.72
C VAL A 326 -15.47 -39.56 15.64
N LEU A 327 -16.46 -39.86 14.85
CA LEU A 327 -16.90 -41.21 14.64
C LEU A 327 -15.98 -41.97 13.68
N PRO A 328 -15.74 -43.26 13.87
CA PRO A 328 -14.97 -44.05 12.90
C PRO A 328 -15.60 -43.99 11.50
N PRO A 329 -14.77 -44.00 10.44
CA PRO A 329 -15.31 -44.06 9.09
C PRO A 329 -16.18 -45.29 8.87
N GLN A 330 -17.41 -45.10 8.40
CA GLN A 330 -18.30 -46.19 7.96
C GLN A 330 -18.45 -46.08 6.44
N LYS A 331 -18.04 -47.14 5.74
CA LYS A 331 -17.93 -47.13 4.26
C LYS A 331 -17.02 -46.01 3.79
N ASP A 332 -17.56 -44.97 3.18
CA ASP A 332 -16.83 -43.78 2.64
C ASP A 332 -17.15 -42.49 3.41
N LEU A 333 -17.78 -42.61 4.62
CA LEU A 333 -18.23 -41.43 5.39
C LEU A 333 -17.63 -41.41 6.78
N GLN A 334 -16.97 -40.30 7.14
CA GLN A 334 -16.52 -39.96 8.48
C GLN A 334 -17.39 -38.83 9.02
N SER A 335 -18.07 -39.07 10.14
CA SER A 335 -18.88 -38.03 10.81
C SER A 335 -18.15 -37.42 11.98
N ILE A 336 -18.17 -36.10 12.05
CA ILE A 336 -17.73 -35.30 13.20
C ILE A 336 -18.96 -34.63 13.77
N GLU A 337 -19.23 -34.88 15.03
CA GLU A 337 -20.41 -34.34 15.69
C GLU A 337 -20.02 -33.39 16.82
N TYR A 338 -20.51 -32.15 16.74
CA TYR A 338 -20.44 -31.19 17.83
C TYR A 338 -21.72 -31.29 18.66
N VAL A 339 -21.58 -31.75 19.89
CA VAL A 339 -22.66 -31.84 20.87
C VAL A 339 -22.79 -30.50 21.57
N ILE A 340 -23.91 -29.82 21.39
CA ILE A 340 -24.10 -28.44 21.83
C ILE A 340 -25.33 -28.35 22.75
N ALA A 341 -25.10 -28.27 24.06
CA ALA A 341 -26.15 -27.97 25.01
C ALA A 341 -26.14 -26.47 25.34
N ARG A 342 -27.13 -25.72 24.87
CA ARG A 342 -27.15 -24.26 24.92
C ARG A 342 -27.33 -23.68 26.32
N GLY A 343 -28.05 -24.38 27.20
CA GLY A 343 -28.48 -23.80 28.47
C GLY A 343 -29.50 -22.67 28.29
N GLU A 344 -29.66 -21.88 29.31
CA GLU A 344 -30.53 -20.72 29.33
C GLU A 344 -29.93 -19.50 28.62
N ARG A 345 -30.77 -18.53 28.27
CA ARG A 345 -30.38 -17.33 27.59
C ARG A 345 -30.31 -16.16 28.53
N TYR A 346 -29.14 -15.56 28.62
CA TYR A 346 -28.82 -14.42 29.48
C TYR A 346 -28.65 -13.11 28.72
N LYS A 347 -28.63 -12.00 29.45
CA LYS A 347 -28.42 -10.66 28.97
C LYS A 347 -27.39 -9.95 29.86
N LEU A 348 -26.27 -9.50 29.29
CA LEU A 348 -25.29 -8.68 30.03
C LEU A 348 -25.87 -7.27 30.22
N VAL A 349 -26.43 -7.01 31.42
CA VAL A 349 -27.07 -5.73 31.73
C VAL A 349 -26.13 -4.73 32.39
N SER A 350 -25.05 -5.21 33.01
CA SER A 350 -24.10 -4.37 33.74
C SER A 350 -22.68 -4.89 33.60
N LEU A 351 -21.76 -3.98 33.29
CA LEU A 351 -20.33 -4.20 33.34
C LEU A 351 -19.74 -3.17 34.28
N VAL A 352 -19.18 -3.62 35.40
CA VAL A 352 -18.59 -2.78 36.45
C VAL A 352 -17.09 -3.06 36.48
N ILE A 353 -16.31 -2.03 36.59
CA ILE A 353 -14.88 -2.09 36.81
C ILE A 353 -14.62 -1.49 38.20
N GLN A 354 -13.84 -2.18 38.99
CA GLN A 354 -13.54 -1.77 40.38
C GLN A 354 -12.05 -1.94 40.64
N GLY A 355 -11.52 -1.11 41.56
CA GLY A 355 -10.14 -1.16 41.99
C GLY A 355 -9.18 -0.43 41.03
N ASN A 356 -9.69 0.22 40.01
CA ASN A 356 -8.91 1.07 39.10
C ASN A 356 -8.78 2.47 39.71
N HIS A 357 -7.62 2.75 40.29
CA HIS A 357 -7.30 4.07 40.86
C HIS A 357 -6.39 4.87 39.94
N TYR A 358 -5.53 4.24 39.18
CA TYR A 358 -4.57 4.85 38.27
C TYR A 358 -5.17 5.23 36.91
N PHE A 359 -5.95 4.35 36.30
CA PHE A 359 -6.62 4.61 35.01
C PHE A 359 -8.10 4.91 35.19
N ASP A 360 -8.61 5.85 34.39
CA ASP A 360 -10.05 6.10 34.32
C ASP A 360 -10.80 4.88 33.76
N THR A 361 -11.99 4.65 34.31
CA THR A 361 -12.86 3.54 33.86
C THR A 361 -13.15 3.61 32.37
N GLN A 362 -13.19 4.80 31.77
CA GLN A 362 -13.44 4.98 30.34
C GLN A 362 -12.27 4.47 29.51
N ASP A 363 -11.04 4.76 29.89
CA ASP A 363 -9.82 4.32 29.19
C ASP A 363 -9.71 2.80 29.16
N ILE A 364 -10.09 2.15 30.25
CA ILE A 364 -10.13 0.69 30.36
C ILE A 364 -11.25 0.14 29.46
N ARG A 365 -12.46 0.71 29.51
CA ARG A 365 -13.60 0.28 28.71
C ARG A 365 -13.37 0.36 27.22
N GLU A 366 -12.65 1.36 26.74
CA GLU A 366 -12.33 1.51 25.32
C GLU A 366 -11.50 0.34 24.77
N ARG A 367 -10.77 -0.36 25.63
CA ARG A 367 -9.94 -1.52 25.27
C ARG A 367 -10.67 -2.86 25.44
N MET A 368 -11.84 -2.88 26.07
CA MET A 368 -12.58 -4.11 26.35
C MET A 368 -13.46 -4.56 25.17
N TYR A 369 -13.58 -5.87 25.03
CA TYR A 369 -14.49 -6.53 24.10
C TYR A 369 -15.87 -6.77 24.69
N LEU A 370 -15.97 -6.86 26.03
CA LEU A 370 -17.25 -6.99 26.73
C LEU A 370 -18.05 -5.70 26.63
N GLU A 371 -19.31 -5.82 26.18
CA GLU A 371 -20.22 -4.68 26.04
C GLU A 371 -21.59 -5.01 26.68
N PRO A 372 -22.13 -4.15 27.53
CA PRO A 372 -23.49 -4.31 28.05
C PRO A 372 -24.54 -4.24 26.95
N ALA A 373 -25.71 -4.79 27.22
CA ALA A 373 -26.83 -4.76 26.30
C ALA A 373 -27.24 -3.34 25.92
N SER A 374 -27.46 -3.13 24.63
CA SER A 374 -27.85 -1.87 24.05
C SER A 374 -28.93 -2.08 22.97
N PHE A 375 -29.41 -1.01 22.35
CA PHE A 375 -30.35 -1.09 21.23
C PHE A 375 -29.77 -1.93 20.06
N GLN A 376 -28.47 -1.86 19.85
CA GLN A 376 -27.78 -2.61 18.77
C GLN A 376 -27.40 -4.03 19.21
N LEU A 377 -27.09 -4.24 20.49
CA LEU A 377 -26.66 -5.50 21.06
C LEU A 377 -27.68 -5.94 22.13
N ARG A 378 -28.81 -6.50 21.68
CA ARG A 378 -29.95 -6.84 22.58
C ARG A 378 -29.58 -7.67 23.83
N HIS A 379 -28.55 -8.54 23.72
CA HIS A 379 -28.08 -9.39 24.83
C HIS A 379 -26.71 -8.95 25.38
N GLY A 380 -26.14 -7.86 24.87
CA GLY A 380 -24.77 -7.50 25.13
C GLY A 380 -23.79 -8.41 24.38
N ARG A 381 -22.51 -8.22 24.67
CA ARG A 381 -21.42 -9.07 24.14
C ARG A 381 -20.67 -9.66 25.32
N PHE A 382 -20.81 -10.96 25.48
CA PHE A 382 -20.11 -11.74 26.49
C PHE A 382 -19.65 -13.08 25.90
N SER A 383 -18.42 -13.47 26.19
CA SER A 383 -17.94 -14.84 26.13
C SER A 383 -16.76 -14.99 27.09
N ASP A 384 -16.48 -16.22 27.52
CA ASP A 384 -15.32 -16.50 28.38
C ASP A 384 -14.00 -16.16 27.67
N GLY A 385 -13.96 -16.27 26.31
CA GLY A 385 -12.83 -15.88 25.51
C GLY A 385 -12.59 -14.36 25.54
N PHE A 386 -13.65 -13.56 25.39
CA PHE A 386 -13.56 -12.11 25.50
C PHE A 386 -13.19 -11.66 26.91
N LEU A 387 -13.77 -12.29 27.92
CA LEU A 387 -13.47 -11.98 29.31
C LEU A 387 -11.98 -12.20 29.64
N ARG A 388 -11.41 -13.35 29.24
CA ARG A 388 -9.97 -13.63 29.43
C ARG A 388 -9.11 -12.64 28.68
N LYS A 389 -9.53 -12.30 27.45
CA LYS A 389 -8.78 -11.33 26.65
C LYS A 389 -8.81 -9.95 27.28
N ASP A 390 -9.97 -9.50 27.74
CA ASP A 390 -10.12 -8.21 28.43
C ASP A 390 -9.25 -8.17 29.70
N GLN A 391 -9.21 -9.26 30.48
CA GLN A 391 -8.32 -9.38 31.65
C GLN A 391 -6.86 -9.22 31.25
N GLN A 392 -6.39 -9.94 30.21
CA GLN A 392 -5.02 -9.85 29.71
C GLN A 392 -4.68 -8.45 29.14
N ASP A 393 -5.61 -7.84 28.40
CA ASP A 393 -5.40 -6.51 27.81
C ASP A 393 -5.33 -5.43 28.94
N ILE A 394 -6.12 -5.57 30.01
CA ILE A 394 -6.04 -4.72 31.19
C ILE A 394 -4.72 -4.96 31.94
N GLU A 395 -4.34 -6.21 32.22
CA GLU A 395 -3.07 -6.53 32.86
C GLU A 395 -1.89 -5.93 32.07
N SER A 396 -1.87 -6.11 30.76
CA SER A 396 -0.84 -5.55 29.89
C SER A 396 -0.79 -4.01 29.93
N LEU A 397 -1.96 -3.36 30.04
CA LEU A 397 -2.04 -1.90 30.18
C LEU A 397 -1.37 -1.43 31.48
N TYR A 398 -1.66 -2.08 32.58
CA TYR A 398 -1.08 -1.75 33.89
C TYR A 398 0.42 -2.07 33.94
N GLN A 399 0.83 -3.24 33.44
CA GLN A 399 2.24 -3.66 33.37
C GLN A 399 3.10 -2.68 32.54
N SER A 400 2.57 -2.16 31.44
CA SER A 400 3.27 -1.14 30.64
C SER A 400 3.42 0.21 31.36
N ASN A 401 2.76 0.38 32.49
CA ASN A 401 2.87 1.57 33.34
C ASN A 401 3.50 1.27 34.72
N GLY A 402 4.19 0.15 34.87
CA GLY A 402 4.98 -0.18 36.06
C GLY A 402 4.22 -0.99 37.14
N PHE A 403 3.00 -1.38 36.94
CA PHE A 403 2.25 -2.20 37.91
C PHE A 403 2.48 -3.69 37.63
N ARG A 404 3.60 -4.19 38.02
CA ARG A 404 4.03 -5.57 37.70
C ARG A 404 3.18 -6.65 38.35
N ASP A 405 2.72 -6.38 39.56
CA ASP A 405 1.99 -7.34 40.40
C ASP A 405 0.48 -7.21 40.19
N VAL A 406 0.03 -6.48 39.17
CA VAL A 406 -1.38 -6.32 38.89
C VAL A 406 -2.06 -7.68 38.69
N LYS A 407 -3.23 -7.83 39.28
CA LYS A 407 -4.09 -8.97 39.09
C LYS A 407 -5.47 -8.51 38.67
N VAL A 408 -5.97 -9.10 37.61
CA VAL A 408 -7.29 -8.79 37.08
C VAL A 408 -8.14 -10.04 37.17
N SER A 409 -9.14 -9.97 38.06
CA SER A 409 -10.11 -11.04 38.24
C SER A 409 -11.49 -10.57 37.81
N ALA A 410 -12.38 -11.50 37.52
CA ALA A 410 -13.75 -11.15 37.16
C ALA A 410 -14.74 -12.05 37.86
N GLN A 411 -15.83 -11.45 38.34
CA GLN A 411 -16.99 -12.14 38.92
C GLN A 411 -18.19 -11.97 37.99
N VAL A 412 -18.87 -13.06 37.70
CA VAL A 412 -20.07 -13.10 36.86
C VAL A 412 -21.27 -13.41 37.77
N ASP A 413 -22.09 -12.40 38.07
CA ASP A 413 -23.30 -12.53 38.84
C ASP A 413 -24.48 -12.82 37.93
N ARG A 414 -25.13 -13.96 38.13
CA ARG A 414 -26.35 -14.39 37.42
C ARG A 414 -27.57 -13.94 38.19
N ASP A 415 -28.69 -13.76 37.48
CA ASP A 415 -29.94 -13.32 38.05
C ASP A 415 -29.83 -12.00 38.84
N TYR A 416 -29.08 -11.08 38.27
CA TYR A 416 -28.79 -9.79 38.89
C TYR A 416 -30.08 -9.04 39.26
N LYS A 417 -30.14 -8.56 40.50
CA LYS A 417 -31.30 -7.94 41.15
C LYS A 417 -32.53 -8.86 41.21
N GLY A 418 -32.33 -10.17 41.27
CA GLY A 418 -33.39 -11.16 41.35
C GLY A 418 -34.16 -11.37 40.04
N LYS A 419 -33.61 -10.85 38.90
CA LYS A 419 -34.25 -10.99 37.61
C LYS A 419 -33.57 -12.10 36.82
N THR A 420 -34.31 -13.18 36.60
CA THR A 420 -33.81 -14.34 35.85
C THR A 420 -33.25 -13.96 34.49
N GLY A 421 -32.04 -14.41 34.22
CA GLY A 421 -31.36 -14.20 32.95
C GLY A 421 -30.61 -12.87 32.79
N ASP A 422 -30.72 -11.92 33.74
CA ASP A 422 -29.90 -10.71 33.72
C ASP A 422 -28.53 -10.99 34.38
N VAL A 423 -27.44 -10.66 33.68
CA VAL A 423 -26.07 -10.89 34.15
C VAL A 423 -25.35 -9.58 34.40
N ARG A 424 -24.63 -9.52 35.48
CA ARG A 424 -23.64 -8.47 35.80
C ARG A 424 -22.25 -9.08 35.77
N VAL A 425 -21.32 -8.44 35.10
CA VAL A 425 -19.89 -8.75 35.17
C VAL A 425 -19.21 -7.65 35.97
N THR A 426 -18.48 -8.04 37.01
CA THR A 426 -17.64 -7.15 37.80
C THR A 426 -16.19 -7.54 37.58
N VAL A 427 -15.42 -6.65 36.97
CA VAL A 427 -13.98 -6.82 36.82
C VAL A 427 -13.30 -6.13 37.98
N ASN A 428 -12.59 -6.90 38.80
CA ASN A 428 -11.85 -6.41 39.96
C ASN A 428 -10.37 -6.33 39.61
N ILE A 429 -9.81 -5.15 39.78
CA ILE A 429 -8.41 -4.86 39.49
C ILE A 429 -7.70 -4.65 40.82
N GLU A 430 -6.76 -5.50 41.11
CA GLU A 430 -5.80 -5.30 42.19
C GLU A 430 -4.55 -4.73 41.55
N GLU A 431 -4.43 -3.39 41.55
CA GLU A 431 -3.33 -2.71 40.82
C GLU A 431 -1.96 -3.11 41.38
N GLY A 432 -1.90 -3.40 42.67
CA GLY A 432 -0.64 -3.57 43.39
C GLY A 432 0.08 -2.23 43.53
N GLN A 433 1.33 -2.29 43.90
CA GLN A 433 2.18 -1.11 43.95
C GLN A 433 2.87 -0.87 42.62
N GLN A 434 2.94 0.39 42.21
CA GLN A 434 3.73 0.80 41.04
C GLN A 434 5.21 0.63 41.33
N TRP A 435 5.92 -0.04 40.45
CA TRP A 435 7.36 -0.22 40.54
C TRP A 435 8.09 0.88 39.80
N PHE A 436 9.16 1.40 40.40
CA PHE A 436 9.97 2.48 39.85
C PHE A 436 11.42 2.03 39.70
N VAL A 437 12.14 2.71 38.87
CA VAL A 437 13.59 2.56 38.74
C VAL A 437 14.26 3.33 39.86
N ASP A 438 15.04 2.67 40.71
CA ASP A 438 15.85 3.30 41.76
C ASP A 438 17.14 3.83 41.14
N HIS A 439 17.94 2.91 40.54
CA HIS A 439 19.16 3.26 39.89
C HIS A 439 19.22 2.62 38.49
N LEU A 440 19.69 3.44 37.53
CA LEU A 440 20.05 2.96 36.19
C LEU A 440 21.58 3.02 36.04
N ALA A 441 22.23 1.86 35.94
CA ALA A 441 23.63 1.74 35.63
C ALA A 441 23.81 1.31 34.19
N ILE A 442 24.80 1.85 33.51
CA ILE A 442 25.18 1.44 32.16
C ILE A 442 26.67 1.08 32.19
N GLN A 443 27.00 -0.10 31.69
CA GLN A 443 28.34 -0.63 31.62
C GLN A 443 28.77 -0.91 30.18
N GLY A 444 30.08 -0.81 29.91
CA GLY A 444 30.64 -1.13 28.60
C GLY A 444 30.62 0.00 27.60
N ILE A 445 30.27 1.23 28.01
CA ILE A 445 30.42 2.45 27.20
C ILE A 445 31.83 3.00 27.39
N ASN A 446 32.61 2.99 26.30
CA ASN A 446 34.00 3.49 26.31
C ASN A 446 34.20 4.63 25.30
N GLN A 447 33.38 4.66 24.24
CA GLN A 447 33.55 5.59 23.12
C GLN A 447 32.68 6.85 23.20
N PHE A 448 31.68 6.84 24.07
CA PHE A 448 30.75 7.94 24.24
C PHE A 448 30.64 8.38 25.70
N ASN A 449 30.05 9.54 25.92
CA ASN A 449 29.73 10.02 27.26
C ASN A 449 28.52 9.25 27.82
N PRO A 450 28.67 8.42 28.86
CA PRO A 450 27.55 7.65 29.42
C PRO A 450 26.43 8.53 29.97
N ASP A 451 26.72 9.72 30.51
CA ASP A 451 25.73 10.59 31.12
C ASP A 451 24.81 11.23 30.06
N GLU A 452 25.37 11.58 28.89
CA GLU A 452 24.59 12.12 27.77
C GLU A 452 23.61 11.07 27.21
N LEU A 453 24.04 9.83 27.09
CA LEU A 453 23.18 8.74 26.66
C LEU A 453 22.12 8.43 27.72
N LYS A 454 22.51 8.38 28.98
CA LYS A 454 21.59 8.12 30.10
C LYS A 454 20.48 9.13 30.20
N ALA A 455 20.75 10.42 29.93
CA ALA A 455 19.78 11.49 29.96
C ALA A 455 18.63 11.35 28.92
N GLN A 456 18.84 10.53 27.88
CA GLN A 456 17.87 10.30 26.80
C GLN A 456 17.05 9.02 26.97
N LEU A 457 17.33 8.22 28.00
CA LEU A 457 16.66 6.97 28.27
C LEU A 457 15.33 7.17 29.00
N VAL A 458 14.38 6.31 28.68
CA VAL A 458 13.05 6.32 29.31
C VAL A 458 13.10 5.71 30.72
N SER A 459 13.96 4.69 30.94
CA SER A 459 14.11 4.02 32.24
C SER A 459 15.03 4.80 33.18
N ALA A 460 14.84 6.11 33.31
CA ALA A 460 15.59 6.93 34.25
C ALA A 460 15.16 6.68 35.70
N ALA A 461 16.01 7.03 36.67
CA ALA A 461 15.68 6.94 38.10
C ALA A 461 14.39 7.75 38.42
N GLY A 462 13.50 7.16 39.20
CA GLY A 462 12.18 7.73 39.51
C GLY A 462 11.08 7.51 38.46
N GLN A 463 11.39 6.93 37.31
CA GLN A 463 10.40 6.58 36.29
C GLN A 463 9.81 5.20 36.55
N ALA A 464 8.58 4.98 36.07
CA ALA A 464 7.91 3.69 36.18
C ALA A 464 8.69 2.58 35.45
N PHE A 465 8.89 1.47 36.12
CA PHE A 465 9.61 0.33 35.58
C PHE A 465 8.66 -0.53 34.73
N ALA A 466 8.92 -0.61 33.43
CA ALA A 466 8.16 -1.42 32.48
C ALA A 466 9.08 -2.06 31.44
N ASP A 467 8.79 -3.29 31.04
CA ASP A 467 9.58 -4.00 30.02
C ASP A 467 9.59 -3.26 28.67
N ALA A 468 8.50 -2.56 28.37
CA ALA A 468 8.40 -1.71 27.18
C ALA A 468 9.45 -0.56 27.19
N ASN A 469 9.73 0.00 28.36
CA ASN A 469 10.74 1.06 28.50
C ASN A 469 12.15 0.51 28.28
N LEU A 470 12.45 -0.71 28.79
CA LEU A 470 13.72 -1.38 28.52
C LEU A 470 13.91 -1.66 27.03
N ALA A 471 12.86 -2.06 26.33
CA ALA A 471 12.90 -2.28 24.88
C ALA A 471 13.14 -0.97 24.11
N ASN A 472 12.48 0.12 24.51
CA ASN A 472 12.67 1.45 23.90
C ASN A 472 14.12 1.93 24.12
N ASP A 473 14.67 1.76 25.32
CA ASP A 473 16.05 2.13 25.64
C ASP A 473 17.06 1.30 24.85
N ARG A 474 16.83 -0.01 24.69
CA ARG A 474 17.62 -0.87 23.83
C ARG A 474 17.64 -0.36 22.40
N ASP A 475 16.45 -0.09 21.84
CA ASP A 475 16.31 0.34 20.47
C ASP A 475 16.95 1.72 20.24
N PHE A 476 16.86 2.62 21.21
CA PHE A 476 17.55 3.91 21.19
C PHE A 476 19.06 3.73 21.20
N LEU A 477 19.62 2.98 22.18
CA LEU A 477 21.05 2.78 22.34
C LEU A 477 21.66 2.07 21.13
N LEU A 478 21.08 0.96 20.65
CA LEU A 478 21.56 0.27 19.48
C LEU A 478 21.48 1.14 18.22
N THR A 479 20.39 1.91 18.04
CA THR A 479 20.28 2.88 16.94
C THR A 479 21.36 3.93 16.99
N TYR A 480 21.68 4.43 18.19
CA TYR A 480 22.75 5.40 18.41
C TYR A 480 24.11 4.80 18.01
N TYR A 481 24.45 3.61 18.51
CA TYR A 481 25.71 2.92 18.17
C TYR A 481 25.82 2.62 16.68
N TYR A 482 24.76 2.09 16.06
CA TYR A 482 24.74 1.80 14.64
C TYR A 482 24.90 3.06 13.77
N SER A 483 24.38 4.18 14.21
CA SER A 483 24.57 5.46 13.49
C SER A 483 25.96 6.04 13.61
N HIS A 484 26.74 5.59 14.59
CA HIS A 484 28.11 6.07 14.85
C HIS A 484 29.22 5.10 14.46
N GLY A 485 28.90 4.06 13.68
CA GLY A 485 29.88 3.15 13.11
C GLY A 485 30.19 1.93 13.96
N PHE A 486 29.28 1.51 14.82
CA PHE A 486 29.41 0.29 15.61
C PHE A 486 28.35 -0.75 15.19
N PRO A 487 28.46 -1.35 14.00
CA PRO A 487 27.42 -2.23 13.47
C PRO A 487 27.26 -3.53 14.25
N LYS A 488 28.28 -3.94 15.00
CA LYS A 488 28.32 -5.17 15.81
C LYS A 488 27.95 -4.93 17.29
N ALA A 489 27.49 -3.71 17.65
CA ALA A 489 27.11 -3.39 19.02
C ALA A 489 25.95 -4.28 19.51
N THR A 490 26.06 -4.78 20.74
CA THR A 490 25.03 -5.59 21.38
C THR A 490 24.62 -5.00 22.72
N PHE A 491 23.37 -5.27 23.12
CA PHE A 491 22.78 -4.74 24.34
C PHE A 491 22.15 -5.87 25.16
N GLN A 492 22.38 -5.84 26.46
CA GLN A 492 21.75 -6.72 27.42
C GLN A 492 21.21 -5.89 28.59
N ALA A 493 19.98 -6.16 28.99
CA ALA A 493 19.36 -5.56 30.17
C ALA A 493 19.20 -6.61 31.27
N ALA A 494 19.55 -6.22 32.47
CA ALA A 494 19.30 -6.99 33.70
C ALA A 494 18.73 -6.04 34.74
N TRP A 495 17.91 -6.57 35.64
CA TRP A 495 17.41 -5.81 36.79
C TRP A 495 17.37 -6.66 38.04
N LYS A 496 17.45 -6.04 39.18
CA LYS A 496 17.33 -6.67 40.51
C LYS A 496 16.50 -5.74 41.43
N PRO A 497 15.87 -6.30 42.48
CA PRO A 497 15.24 -5.46 43.50
C PRO A 497 16.21 -4.42 44.05
N GLY A 498 15.76 -3.18 44.16
CA GLY A 498 16.50 -2.08 44.75
C GLY A 498 16.47 -2.09 46.28
N ALA A 499 17.12 -1.13 46.89
CA ALA A 499 17.11 -0.99 48.36
C ALA A 499 15.74 -0.54 48.90
N THR A 500 14.99 0.22 48.12
CA THR A 500 13.64 0.70 48.46
C THR A 500 12.60 -0.32 47.98
N ALA A 501 11.56 -0.56 48.75
CA ALA A 501 10.45 -1.43 48.41
C ALA A 501 9.80 -0.95 47.10
N HIS A 502 9.43 -1.87 46.21
CA HIS A 502 8.86 -1.58 44.88
C HIS A 502 9.75 -0.72 43.95
N HIS A 503 11.05 -0.76 44.17
CA HIS A 503 12.04 -0.16 43.28
C HIS A 503 12.97 -1.25 42.74
N VAL A 504 13.54 -0.98 41.56
CA VAL A 504 14.51 -1.87 40.92
C VAL A 504 15.75 -1.12 40.49
N ASP A 505 16.90 -1.76 40.66
CA ASP A 505 18.13 -1.34 40.02
C ASP A 505 18.20 -1.98 38.63
N VAL A 506 18.30 -1.18 37.61
CA VAL A 506 18.44 -1.60 36.22
C VAL A 506 19.90 -1.47 35.80
N ASN A 507 20.45 -2.52 35.21
CA ASN A 507 21.79 -2.54 34.67
C ASN A 507 21.76 -2.87 33.17
N TYR A 508 22.29 -1.96 32.37
CA TYR A 508 22.50 -2.18 30.94
C TYR A 508 23.96 -2.51 30.68
N THR A 509 24.19 -3.54 29.91
CA THR A 509 25.53 -3.94 29.46
C THR A 509 25.59 -3.82 27.95
N ILE A 510 26.48 -2.95 27.47
CA ILE A 510 26.73 -2.73 26.05
C ILE A 510 28.09 -3.37 25.73
N LYS A 511 28.15 -4.13 24.65
CA LYS A 511 29.38 -4.50 24.00
C LYS A 511 29.45 -3.73 22.71
N GLU A 512 30.35 -2.77 22.64
CA GLU A 512 30.43 -1.82 21.52
C GLU A 512 30.86 -2.49 20.21
N GLY A 513 31.81 -3.44 20.31
CA GLY A 513 32.49 -3.98 19.15
C GLY A 513 33.48 -2.98 18.54
N ASP A 514 34.06 -3.32 17.42
CA ASP A 514 34.98 -2.44 16.70
C ASP A 514 34.22 -1.38 15.92
N ARG A 515 34.78 -0.18 15.85
CA ARG A 515 34.26 0.90 15.06
C ARG A 515 34.67 0.73 13.61
N GLU A 516 33.68 0.73 12.72
CA GLU A 516 33.87 0.54 11.29
C GLU A 516 33.61 1.84 10.53
N PHE A 517 34.35 2.08 9.44
CA PHE A 517 34.28 3.28 8.60
C PHE A 517 34.06 2.91 7.15
N VAL A 518 33.46 3.83 6.42
CA VAL A 518 33.27 3.71 4.97
C VAL A 518 34.62 3.97 4.28
N ARG A 519 35.18 2.96 3.64
CA ARG A 519 36.33 3.12 2.74
C ARG A 519 35.93 3.79 1.42
N GLY A 520 34.76 3.43 0.94
CA GLY A 520 34.19 3.95 -0.30
C GLY A 520 32.86 3.29 -0.63
N VAL A 521 32.13 3.84 -1.60
CA VAL A 521 30.88 3.26 -2.08
C VAL A 521 31.07 2.76 -3.49
N LEU A 522 30.73 1.50 -3.72
CA LEU A 522 30.86 0.85 -5.02
C LEU A 522 29.44 0.56 -5.57
N THR A 523 29.22 0.89 -6.81
CA THR A 523 27.92 0.73 -7.46
C THR A 523 28.04 -0.20 -8.67
N SER A 524 27.05 -1.06 -8.86
CA SER A 524 27.03 -2.02 -9.98
C SER A 524 25.61 -2.15 -10.56
N GLY A 525 25.47 -2.75 -11.73
CA GLY A 525 24.17 -3.08 -12.34
C GLY A 525 23.49 -1.96 -13.13
N LEU A 526 24.06 -0.75 -13.21
CA LEU A 526 23.53 0.34 -14.02
C LEU A 526 23.73 0.05 -15.52
N LYS A 527 22.65 0.12 -16.31
CA LYS A 527 22.69 -0.08 -17.78
C LYS A 527 22.39 1.19 -18.55
N THR A 528 21.41 1.95 -18.11
CA THR A 528 20.90 3.16 -18.78
C THR A 528 20.83 4.37 -17.87
N THR A 529 20.78 4.13 -16.58
CA THR A 529 20.84 5.20 -15.57
C THR A 529 22.25 5.77 -15.54
N ARG A 530 22.35 7.09 -15.57
CA ARG A 530 23.64 7.78 -15.52
C ARG A 530 24.24 7.64 -14.11
N GLN A 531 25.53 7.30 -14.04
CA GLN A 531 26.27 7.18 -12.79
C GLN A 531 26.10 8.43 -11.90
N GLY A 532 26.31 9.63 -12.44
CA GLY A 532 26.15 10.87 -11.68
C GLY A 532 24.73 11.17 -11.16
N TYR A 533 23.71 10.47 -11.66
CA TYR A 533 22.36 10.53 -11.09
C TYR A 533 22.28 9.73 -9.80
N VAL A 534 22.99 8.61 -9.72
CA VAL A 534 23.09 7.74 -8.53
C VAL A 534 24.01 8.39 -7.49
N ASP A 535 25.21 8.82 -7.89
CA ASP A 535 26.23 9.39 -6.99
C ASP A 535 25.71 10.60 -6.19
N LYS A 536 24.88 11.44 -6.80
CA LYS A 536 24.26 12.59 -6.13
C LYS A 536 23.31 12.22 -4.98
N ARG A 537 22.90 10.96 -4.89
CA ARG A 537 21.96 10.45 -3.87
C ARG A 537 22.61 9.60 -2.81
N ILE A 538 23.81 9.13 -3.09
CA ILE A 538 24.64 8.45 -2.10
C ILE A 538 25.22 9.52 -1.20
N THR A 539 24.79 9.53 0.06
CA THR A 539 25.23 10.51 1.05
C THR A 539 26.45 10.03 1.83
N LEU A 540 26.77 8.72 1.77
CA LEU A 540 27.95 8.13 2.39
C LEU A 540 29.23 8.57 1.68
N LYS A 541 30.23 8.97 2.44
CA LYS A 541 31.55 9.40 1.95
C LYS A 541 32.64 8.56 2.60
N PRO A 542 33.81 8.44 1.93
CA PRO A 542 34.97 7.84 2.57
C PRO A 542 35.32 8.54 3.89
N GLY A 543 35.57 7.75 4.94
CA GLY A 543 35.82 8.21 6.29
C GLY A 543 34.57 8.42 7.17
N ASP A 544 33.38 8.37 6.62
CA ASP A 544 32.15 8.40 7.44
C ASP A 544 32.03 7.13 8.29
N PRO A 545 31.42 7.18 9.47
CA PRO A 545 31.09 5.98 10.24
C PRO A 545 30.18 5.04 9.42
N LEU A 546 30.46 3.74 9.44
CA LEU A 546 29.64 2.74 8.77
C LEU A 546 28.31 2.58 9.51
N SER A 547 27.21 3.04 8.88
CA SER A 547 25.90 3.06 9.48
C SER A 547 24.90 2.23 8.66
N PRO A 548 24.48 1.03 9.14
CA PRO A 548 23.46 0.23 8.48
C PRO A 548 22.12 0.96 8.30
N LEU A 549 21.83 1.92 9.19
CA LEU A 549 20.63 2.75 9.11
C LEU A 549 20.70 3.72 7.91
N GLN A 550 21.87 4.34 7.70
CA GLN A 550 22.08 5.24 6.56
C GLN A 550 22.11 4.46 5.24
N GLU A 551 22.70 3.29 5.21
CA GLU A 551 22.68 2.38 4.05
C GLU A 551 21.26 2.03 3.66
N THR A 552 20.44 1.60 4.63
CA THR A 552 19.02 1.27 4.42
C THR A 552 18.19 2.50 4.00
N ALA A 553 18.49 3.67 4.55
CA ALA A 553 17.81 4.91 4.16
C ALA A 553 18.11 5.28 2.69
N ILE A 554 19.37 5.16 2.24
CA ILE A 554 19.79 5.37 0.86
C ILE A 554 19.13 4.32 -0.07
N GLN A 555 19.12 3.05 0.33
CA GLN A 555 18.46 1.98 -0.42
C GLN A 555 16.97 2.30 -0.62
N LYS A 556 16.28 2.70 0.45
CA LYS A 556 14.87 3.11 0.40
C LYS A 556 14.68 4.32 -0.51
N ASP A 557 15.59 5.29 -0.46
CA ASP A 557 15.54 6.47 -1.31
C ASP A 557 15.55 6.10 -2.80
N PHE A 558 16.37 5.12 -3.19
CA PHE A 558 16.42 4.59 -4.54
C PHE A 558 15.15 3.82 -4.92
N TYR A 559 14.55 3.06 -4.01
CA TYR A 559 13.25 2.40 -4.25
C TYR A 559 12.13 3.40 -4.50
N ASP A 560 12.09 4.47 -3.72
CA ASP A 560 11.04 5.51 -3.81
C ASP A 560 11.10 6.31 -5.12
N LEU A 561 12.22 6.23 -5.86
CA LEU A 561 12.32 6.80 -7.21
C LEU A 561 11.49 6.03 -8.26
N GLY A 562 11.19 4.75 -8.02
CA GLY A 562 10.55 3.87 -9.00
C GLY A 562 11.37 3.59 -10.27
N THR A 563 12.62 4.03 -10.31
CA THR A 563 13.56 3.81 -11.44
C THR A 563 14.17 2.42 -11.42
N PHE A 564 14.28 1.85 -10.22
CA PHE A 564 14.89 0.55 -9.98
C PHE A 564 13.85 -0.47 -9.54
N ALA A 565 13.90 -1.66 -10.11
CA ALA A 565 13.07 -2.79 -9.70
C ALA A 565 13.62 -3.44 -8.43
N ARG A 566 14.93 -3.39 -8.26
CA ARG A 566 15.64 -3.92 -7.09
C ARG A 566 16.90 -3.09 -6.81
N VAL A 567 17.17 -2.88 -5.56
CA VAL A 567 18.40 -2.25 -5.06
C VAL A 567 18.87 -3.09 -3.89
N ASP A 568 20.01 -3.77 -4.05
CA ASP A 568 20.63 -4.51 -2.97
C ASP A 568 21.77 -3.67 -2.39
N THR A 569 21.88 -3.64 -1.08
CA THR A 569 23.01 -3.04 -0.37
C THR A 569 23.66 -4.09 0.51
N ALA A 570 24.96 -4.03 0.64
CA ALA A 570 25.74 -4.85 1.54
C ALA A 570 27.08 -4.19 1.84
N VAL A 571 27.71 -4.64 2.91
CA VAL A 571 29.10 -4.34 3.22
C VAL A 571 29.97 -5.43 2.61
N GLN A 572 31.05 -5.06 1.94
CA GLN A 572 32.02 -6.02 1.45
C GLN A 572 32.83 -6.58 2.62
N ASN A 573 32.99 -7.90 2.68
CA ASN A 573 33.72 -8.59 3.74
C ASN A 573 33.16 -8.31 5.15
N PRO A 574 31.88 -8.63 5.41
CA PRO A 574 31.22 -8.23 6.66
C PRO A 574 31.84 -8.88 7.90
N GLU A 575 32.41 -10.09 7.78
CA GLU A 575 32.99 -10.85 8.88
C GLU A 575 34.48 -10.51 9.15
N GLY A 576 35.16 -9.86 8.22
CA GLY A 576 36.58 -9.52 8.38
C GLY A 576 36.82 -8.44 9.44
N ASP A 577 37.95 -8.45 10.08
CA ASP A 577 38.32 -7.53 11.19
C ASP A 577 38.82 -6.15 10.70
N GLU A 578 38.89 -5.92 9.38
CA GLU A 578 39.21 -4.59 8.83
C GLU A 578 38.21 -3.54 9.25
N GLN A 579 38.67 -2.34 9.59
CA GLN A 579 37.87 -1.22 10.04
C GLN A 579 37.30 -0.41 8.87
N HIS A 580 38.00 -0.33 7.72
CA HIS A 580 37.59 0.43 6.55
C HIS A 580 36.98 -0.49 5.50
N LYS A 581 35.64 -0.42 5.37
CA LYS A 581 34.86 -1.31 4.51
C LYS A 581 34.23 -0.61 3.33
N TYR A 582 34.14 -1.29 2.20
CA TYR A 582 33.33 -0.81 1.07
C TYR A 582 31.86 -1.10 1.29
N VAL A 583 31.01 -0.09 0.99
CA VAL A 583 29.56 -0.24 0.91
C VAL A 583 29.18 -0.47 -0.54
N LEU A 584 28.43 -1.54 -0.80
CA LEU A 584 28.05 -1.96 -2.13
C LEU A 584 26.59 -1.63 -2.39
N TYR A 585 26.29 -1.09 -3.58
CA TYR A 585 24.92 -0.97 -4.10
C TYR A 585 24.86 -1.65 -5.48
N ASN A 586 24.03 -2.68 -5.57
CA ASN A 586 23.75 -3.37 -6.83
C ASN A 586 22.35 -3.04 -7.31
N PHE A 587 22.25 -2.46 -8.51
CA PHE A 587 21.01 -1.95 -9.07
C PHE A 587 20.45 -2.87 -10.15
N GLU A 588 19.16 -3.18 -10.07
CA GLU A 588 18.40 -3.75 -11.18
C GLU A 588 17.41 -2.69 -11.67
N GLU A 589 17.60 -2.19 -12.88
CA GLU A 589 16.73 -1.14 -13.46
C GLU A 589 15.34 -1.71 -13.73
N ALA A 590 14.29 -0.91 -13.44
CA ALA A 590 12.90 -1.25 -13.75
C ALA A 590 12.65 -1.29 -15.26
N ASP A 591 11.61 -2.00 -15.68
CA ASP A 591 11.16 -2.00 -17.06
C ASP A 591 10.85 -0.58 -17.51
N ARG A 592 11.47 -0.17 -18.63
CA ARG A 592 11.36 1.22 -19.13
C ARG A 592 9.97 1.60 -19.57
N TYR A 593 9.20 0.64 -20.07
CA TYR A 593 7.87 0.89 -20.61
C TYR A 593 6.82 0.19 -19.78
N THR A 594 5.82 0.95 -19.39
CA THR A 594 4.63 0.44 -18.72
C THR A 594 3.41 0.71 -19.59
N PHE A 595 2.67 -0.34 -19.90
CA PHE A 595 1.43 -0.29 -20.65
C PHE A 595 0.28 -0.66 -19.71
N THR A 596 -0.66 0.26 -19.54
CA THR A 596 -1.86 0.00 -18.75
C THR A 596 -3.08 0.18 -19.64
N VAL A 597 -3.87 -0.86 -19.77
CA VAL A 597 -5.14 -0.85 -20.48
C VAL A 597 -6.25 -0.95 -19.46
N GLY A 598 -7.17 0.01 -19.48
CA GLY A 598 -8.37 0.02 -18.64
C GLY A 598 -9.62 -0.13 -19.48
N ILE A 599 -10.54 -0.94 -19.01
CA ILE A 599 -11.89 -1.06 -19.55
C ILE A 599 -12.85 -0.75 -18.39
N GLY A 600 -13.71 0.23 -18.57
CA GLY A 600 -14.68 0.67 -17.59
C GLY A 600 -16.06 0.88 -18.21
N ALA A 601 -17.01 1.20 -17.37
CA ALA A 601 -18.32 1.65 -17.79
C ALA A 601 -18.90 2.58 -16.74
N GLN A 602 -19.55 3.62 -17.19
CA GLN A 602 -20.27 4.57 -16.35
C GLN A 602 -21.75 4.53 -16.65
N VAL A 603 -22.56 4.42 -15.61
CA VAL A 603 -24.01 4.56 -15.67
C VAL A 603 -24.37 5.86 -14.98
N ALA A 604 -24.85 6.82 -15.72
CA ALA A 604 -25.25 8.12 -15.19
C ALA A 604 -26.42 8.69 -15.98
N ARG A 605 -27.08 9.71 -15.45
CA ARG A 605 -28.01 10.53 -16.24
C ARG A 605 -27.18 11.55 -17.00
N PHE A 606 -27.07 11.38 -18.30
CA PHE A 606 -26.47 12.36 -19.20
C PHE A 606 -27.35 12.61 -20.39
N GLY A 607 -27.25 13.79 -20.97
CA GLY A 607 -27.88 14.08 -22.26
C GLY A 607 -26.99 13.59 -23.37
N THR A 608 -27.56 12.84 -24.32
CA THR A 608 -26.89 12.66 -25.59
C THR A 608 -27.16 13.90 -26.45
N PRO A 609 -26.15 14.42 -27.17
CA PRO A 609 -26.34 15.51 -28.12
C PRO A 609 -27.38 15.19 -29.21
N SER A 610 -27.64 13.92 -29.42
CA SER A 610 -28.59 13.36 -30.37
C SER A 610 -29.99 13.20 -29.81
N SER A 611 -30.30 13.68 -28.57
CA SER A 611 -31.68 13.62 -28.09
C SER A 611 -32.54 14.53 -28.91
N THR A 612 -33.43 13.92 -29.64
CA THR A 612 -34.40 14.61 -30.51
C THR A 612 -35.44 15.45 -29.75
N SER A 613 -35.31 15.52 -28.41
CA SER A 613 -36.28 16.21 -27.57
C SER A 613 -35.63 16.96 -26.41
N LEU A 614 -35.94 18.23 -26.28
CA LEU A 614 -35.59 19.09 -25.15
C LEU A 614 -36.54 18.95 -23.95
N SER A 615 -37.52 18.04 -24.03
CA SER A 615 -38.56 17.89 -23.00
C SER A 615 -38.15 17.25 -21.70
N SER A 616 -36.88 16.81 -21.57
CA SER A 616 -36.36 16.21 -20.36
C SER A 616 -35.02 16.84 -19.94
N PRO A 617 -35.01 18.05 -19.40
CA PRO A 617 -33.78 18.74 -19.02
C PRO A 617 -32.98 17.97 -17.95
N ALA A 618 -33.63 17.14 -17.13
CA ALA A 618 -32.98 16.28 -16.12
C ALA A 618 -32.29 15.05 -16.69
N GLY A 619 -32.27 14.83 -18.00
CA GLY A 619 -31.55 13.75 -18.66
C GLY A 619 -32.20 12.37 -18.61
N THR A 620 -31.70 11.49 -19.46
CA THR A 620 -32.06 10.08 -19.46
C THR A 620 -30.87 9.27 -18.89
N THR A 621 -31.17 8.19 -18.20
CA THR A 621 -30.11 7.25 -17.74
C THR A 621 -29.48 6.61 -18.96
N GLY A 622 -28.17 6.76 -19.11
CA GLY A 622 -27.38 6.19 -20.17
C GLY A 622 -26.23 5.34 -19.64
N PHE A 623 -25.71 4.49 -20.51
CA PHE A 623 -24.55 3.63 -20.27
C PHE A 623 -23.41 4.10 -21.17
N SER A 624 -22.27 4.47 -20.60
CA SER A 624 -21.08 4.89 -21.34
C SER A 624 -19.94 3.91 -21.08
N PRO A 625 -19.62 3.04 -22.05
CA PRO A 625 -18.40 2.26 -21.94
C PRO A 625 -17.18 3.16 -22.08
N GLU A 626 -16.13 2.86 -21.31
CA GLU A 626 -14.87 3.60 -21.29
C GLU A 626 -13.71 2.67 -21.64
N PHE A 627 -12.85 3.13 -22.50
CA PHE A 627 -11.55 2.53 -22.79
C PHE A 627 -10.45 3.52 -22.42
N SER A 628 -9.45 3.06 -21.71
CA SER A 628 -8.27 3.87 -21.38
C SER A 628 -6.98 3.14 -21.70
N LEU A 629 -6.00 3.87 -22.24
CA LEU A 629 -4.64 3.40 -22.52
C LEU A 629 -3.66 4.40 -21.91
N ASN A 630 -2.78 3.91 -21.05
CA ASN A 630 -1.67 4.69 -20.54
C ASN A 630 -0.35 4.01 -20.92
N VAL A 631 0.53 4.75 -21.56
CA VAL A 631 1.88 4.33 -21.93
C VAL A 631 2.85 5.25 -21.22
N SER A 632 3.72 4.68 -20.36
CA SER A 632 4.74 5.45 -19.66
C SER A 632 6.13 4.91 -19.97
N ARG A 633 7.09 5.80 -20.19
CA ARG A 633 8.51 5.50 -20.27
C ARG A 633 9.19 6.04 -19.02
N LEU A 634 9.66 5.12 -18.18
CA LEU A 634 10.41 5.42 -16.98
C LEU A 634 11.87 5.73 -17.31
N ASN A 635 12.54 6.43 -16.41
CA ASN A 635 13.95 6.77 -16.48
C ASN A 635 14.37 7.39 -17.84
N PHE A 636 13.55 8.32 -18.33
CA PHE A 636 13.83 9.02 -19.56
C PHE A 636 15.16 9.79 -19.45
N LEU A 637 16.03 9.67 -20.45
CA LEU A 637 17.39 10.20 -20.49
C LEU A 637 18.36 9.63 -19.41
N GLY A 638 17.97 8.60 -18.67
CA GLY A 638 18.82 8.01 -17.62
C GLY A 638 18.95 8.85 -16.34
N ILE A 639 18.03 9.75 -16.11
CA ILE A 639 18.01 10.70 -14.97
C ILE A 639 16.73 10.62 -14.12
N GLY A 640 16.03 9.50 -14.18
CA GLY A 640 14.84 9.25 -13.38
C GLY A 640 13.58 10.01 -13.79
N HIS A 641 13.58 10.73 -14.92
CA HIS A 641 12.40 11.43 -15.41
C HIS A 641 11.43 10.46 -16.08
N VAL A 642 10.15 10.85 -16.13
CA VAL A 642 9.08 10.01 -16.70
C VAL A 642 8.34 10.78 -17.78
N ILE A 643 8.18 10.15 -18.94
CA ILE A 643 7.26 10.64 -19.97
C ILE A 643 6.10 9.68 -20.07
N SER A 644 4.87 10.19 -20.06
CA SER A 644 3.67 9.37 -20.15
C SER A 644 2.66 9.97 -21.11
N THR A 645 1.97 9.07 -21.81
CA THR A 645 0.87 9.41 -22.72
C THR A 645 -0.36 8.65 -22.28
N ARG A 646 -1.45 9.36 -22.07
CA ARG A 646 -2.73 8.79 -21.64
C ARG A 646 -3.82 9.14 -22.63
N PHE A 647 -4.59 8.13 -23.01
CA PHE A 647 -5.80 8.25 -23.82
C PHE A 647 -6.98 7.69 -23.04
N VAL A 648 -8.09 8.41 -23.04
CA VAL A 648 -9.39 7.96 -22.52
C VAL A 648 -10.42 8.23 -23.61
N TYR A 649 -11.25 7.24 -23.86
CA TYR A 649 -12.30 7.32 -24.85
C TYR A 649 -13.59 6.72 -24.30
N SER A 650 -14.62 7.53 -24.24
CA SER A 650 -15.99 7.12 -23.92
C SER A 650 -16.99 7.97 -24.68
N SER A 651 -18.27 7.71 -24.54
CA SER A 651 -19.32 8.54 -25.16
C SER A 651 -19.40 9.95 -24.55
N ILE A 652 -18.89 10.12 -23.32
CA ILE A 652 -18.96 11.39 -22.57
C ILE A 652 -17.60 12.05 -22.38
N GLU A 653 -16.50 11.34 -22.63
CA GLU A 653 -15.14 11.86 -22.48
C GLU A 653 -14.23 11.36 -23.59
N LYS A 654 -13.51 12.28 -24.22
CA LYS A 654 -12.40 12.00 -25.15
C LYS A 654 -11.22 12.81 -24.68
N ARG A 655 -10.22 12.14 -24.08
CA ARG A 655 -9.04 12.80 -23.53
C ARG A 655 -7.76 12.20 -24.10
N GLY A 656 -6.83 13.07 -24.50
CA GLY A 656 -5.48 12.72 -24.83
C GLY A 656 -4.51 13.65 -24.07
N SER A 657 -3.52 13.08 -23.41
CA SER A 657 -2.52 13.91 -22.72
C SER A 657 -1.12 13.32 -22.84
N ILE A 658 -0.14 14.19 -22.92
CA ILE A 658 1.28 13.87 -22.82
C ILE A 658 1.81 14.64 -21.63
N SER A 659 2.53 13.95 -20.73
CA SER A 659 3.14 14.58 -19.57
C SER A 659 4.60 14.17 -19.43
N TYR A 660 5.42 15.11 -19.01
CA TYR A 660 6.82 14.93 -18.68
C TYR A 660 7.01 15.31 -17.21
N LEU A 661 7.31 14.31 -16.39
CA LEU A 661 7.50 14.46 -14.96
C LEU A 661 8.99 14.43 -14.62
N GLN A 662 9.43 15.45 -13.90
CA GLN A 662 10.72 15.53 -13.24
C GLN A 662 10.50 15.35 -11.74
N PRO A 663 10.70 14.14 -11.18
CA PRO A 663 10.60 13.90 -9.75
C PRO A 663 11.78 14.53 -9.01
N ARG A 664 11.58 14.84 -7.73
CA ARG A 664 12.60 15.40 -6.84
C ARG A 664 13.31 16.63 -7.42
N PHE A 665 12.53 17.54 -7.96
CA PHE A 665 13.08 18.80 -8.51
C PHE A 665 13.97 19.51 -7.48
N LEU A 666 15.18 19.92 -7.91
CA LEU A 666 16.26 20.44 -7.07
C LEU A 666 16.72 19.45 -5.96
N ASN A 667 16.64 18.16 -6.25
CA ASN A 667 17.05 17.06 -5.34
C ASN A 667 16.35 17.04 -3.98
N LYS A 668 15.12 17.59 -3.90
CA LYS A 668 14.31 17.58 -2.66
C LYS A 668 13.18 16.56 -2.77
N GLU A 669 13.08 15.72 -1.74
CA GLU A 669 11.99 14.74 -1.64
C GLU A 669 10.62 15.42 -1.60
N GLY A 670 9.62 14.79 -2.23
CA GLY A 670 8.26 15.31 -2.29
C GLY A 670 8.07 16.55 -3.16
N ARG A 671 9.11 16.94 -3.94
CA ARG A 671 9.08 18.09 -4.86
C ARG A 671 9.16 17.62 -6.30
N ASN A 672 8.16 17.93 -7.11
CA ASN A 672 8.10 17.51 -8.50
C ASN A 672 7.70 18.68 -9.42
N ILE A 673 8.19 18.64 -10.65
CA ILE A 673 7.68 19.48 -11.74
C ILE A 673 7.10 18.57 -12.82
N THR A 674 5.94 18.96 -13.35
CA THR A 674 5.28 18.26 -14.44
C THR A 674 4.95 19.26 -15.55
N TYR A 675 5.36 18.95 -16.77
CA TYR A 675 4.96 19.65 -17.98
C TYR A 675 3.91 18.79 -18.66
N SER A 676 2.80 19.38 -19.10
CA SER A 676 1.71 18.61 -19.71
C SER A 676 1.11 19.34 -20.91
N ILE A 677 0.73 18.55 -21.89
CA ILE A 677 -0.13 18.96 -23.01
C ILE A 677 -1.37 18.08 -22.93
N LEU A 678 -2.53 18.70 -23.00
CA LEU A 678 -3.84 18.05 -22.83
C LEU A 678 -4.77 18.48 -23.95
N TYR A 679 -5.43 17.51 -24.55
CA TYR A 679 -6.67 17.67 -25.30
C TYR A 679 -7.78 16.94 -24.55
N ASP A 680 -8.86 17.63 -24.26
CA ASP A 680 -9.98 17.11 -23.48
C ASP A 680 -11.30 17.58 -24.09
N GLN A 681 -12.21 16.66 -24.34
CA GLN A 681 -13.59 16.93 -24.72
C GLN A 681 -14.51 16.15 -23.79
N THR A 682 -15.31 16.88 -23.01
CA THR A 682 -16.19 16.29 -21.99
C THR A 682 -17.61 16.75 -22.16
N LEU A 683 -18.57 15.85 -21.95
CA LEU A 683 -20.00 16.10 -21.91
C LEU A 683 -20.50 16.00 -20.46
N ASP A 684 -19.84 16.72 -19.55
CA ASP A 684 -20.16 16.71 -18.13
C ASP A 684 -21.42 17.50 -17.81
N VAL A 685 -21.75 18.49 -18.64
CA VAL A 685 -22.92 19.35 -18.51
C VAL A 685 -23.81 19.13 -19.74
N ARG A 686 -25.09 19.02 -19.52
CA ARG A 686 -26.07 18.74 -20.63
C ARG A 686 -26.21 19.88 -21.63
N THR A 687 -25.90 21.07 -21.19
CA THR A 687 -26.05 22.30 -21.99
C THR A 687 -25.06 22.32 -23.16
N PHE A 688 -23.85 21.74 -22.99
CA PHE A 688 -22.75 21.79 -23.95
C PHE A 688 -21.72 20.69 -23.70
N ALA A 689 -20.95 20.38 -24.72
CA ALA A 689 -19.68 19.65 -24.57
C ALA A 689 -18.54 20.66 -24.45
N ALA A 690 -17.74 20.55 -23.38
CA ALA A 690 -16.56 21.37 -23.19
C ALA A 690 -15.38 20.76 -23.95
N LYS A 691 -14.71 21.58 -24.77
CA LYS A 691 -13.45 21.21 -25.43
C LYS A 691 -12.33 22.07 -24.87
N ARG A 692 -11.23 21.45 -24.43
CA ARG A 692 -10.06 22.11 -23.88
C ARG A 692 -8.79 21.64 -24.57
N GLU A 693 -7.96 22.58 -24.98
CA GLU A 693 -6.62 22.36 -25.51
C GLU A 693 -5.68 23.13 -24.60
N GLU A 694 -4.79 22.44 -23.86
CA GLU A 694 -4.04 23.04 -22.76
C GLU A 694 -2.58 22.65 -22.77
N GLY A 695 -1.70 23.64 -22.55
CA GLY A 695 -0.32 23.45 -22.11
C GLY A 695 -0.16 23.92 -20.66
N SER A 696 0.52 23.15 -19.82
CA SER A 696 0.66 23.53 -18.41
C SER A 696 1.99 23.09 -17.80
N ILE A 697 2.45 23.86 -16.83
CA ILE A 697 3.59 23.57 -15.95
C ILE A 697 3.04 23.52 -14.51
N GLN A 698 3.28 22.42 -13.84
CA GLN A 698 2.81 22.17 -12.50
C GLN A 698 3.98 21.87 -11.57
N PHE A 699 4.06 22.60 -10.47
CA PHE A 699 4.97 22.36 -9.37
C PHE A 699 4.17 21.78 -8.19
N SER A 700 4.64 20.65 -7.65
CA SER A 700 4.05 20.03 -6.45
C SER A 700 5.10 19.88 -5.37
N GLN A 701 4.70 20.19 -4.13
CA GLN A 701 5.53 20.07 -2.94
C GLN A 701 4.75 19.42 -1.80
N LYS A 702 5.29 18.36 -1.26
CA LYS A 702 4.82 17.79 0.01
C LYS A 702 5.54 18.51 1.15
N PHE A 703 4.81 19.29 1.94
CA PHE A 703 5.38 20.04 3.05
C PHE A 703 5.48 19.20 4.32
N SER A 704 4.52 18.28 4.53
CA SER A 704 4.52 17.34 5.64
C SER A 704 3.78 16.07 5.26
N LYS A 705 3.69 15.10 6.19
CA LYS A 705 2.90 13.87 5.99
C LYS A 705 1.42 14.17 5.66
N SER A 706 0.89 15.29 6.17
CA SER A 706 -0.52 15.67 6.02
C SER A 706 -0.76 16.90 5.14
N LEU A 707 0.27 17.60 4.66
CA LEU A 707 0.11 18.86 3.91
C LEU A 707 0.85 18.80 2.57
N THR A 708 0.09 18.99 1.49
CA THR A 708 0.61 19.02 0.11
C THR A 708 0.15 20.30 -0.59
N GLY A 709 1.06 20.95 -1.30
CA GLY A 709 0.76 22.09 -2.17
C GLY A 709 1.05 21.73 -3.62
N LEU A 710 0.21 22.23 -4.50
CA LEU A 710 0.32 22.11 -5.95
C LEU A 710 0.09 23.48 -6.56
N PHE A 711 1.01 23.93 -7.38
CA PHE A 711 0.94 25.22 -8.08
C PHE A 711 1.09 24.97 -9.57
N ARG A 712 0.24 25.57 -10.37
CA ARG A 712 0.13 25.31 -11.79
C ARG A 712 -0.07 26.59 -12.57
N PHE A 713 0.75 26.78 -13.59
CA PHE A 713 0.43 27.70 -14.67
C PHE A 713 -0.12 26.92 -15.86
N ALA A 714 -1.28 27.30 -16.35
CA ALA A 714 -1.93 26.68 -17.48
C ALA A 714 -2.32 27.74 -18.51
N TYR A 715 -1.97 27.49 -19.77
CA TYR A 715 -2.47 28.23 -20.89
C TYR A 715 -3.33 27.32 -21.73
N ARG A 716 -4.61 27.67 -21.86
CA ARG A 716 -5.60 26.80 -22.51
C ARG A 716 -6.53 27.57 -23.41
N ARG A 717 -6.95 26.90 -24.48
CA ARG A 717 -8.07 27.31 -25.31
C ARG A 717 -9.28 26.50 -24.86
N VAL A 718 -10.35 27.20 -24.52
CA VAL A 718 -11.61 26.58 -24.10
C VAL A 718 -12.67 26.94 -25.13
N SER A 719 -13.36 25.95 -25.65
CA SER A 719 -14.48 26.14 -26.58
C SER A 719 -15.62 25.18 -26.19
N VAL A 720 -16.81 25.50 -26.63
CA VAL A 720 -18.01 24.67 -26.45
C VAL A 720 -18.43 24.08 -27.78
N SER A 721 -18.91 22.86 -27.77
CA SER A 721 -19.57 22.20 -28.90
C SER A 721 -20.87 21.55 -28.45
N ASP A 722 -21.66 21.04 -29.39
CA ASP A 722 -22.91 20.31 -29.12
C ASP A 722 -23.83 21.08 -28.17
N VAL A 723 -23.96 22.40 -28.44
CA VAL A 723 -24.71 23.33 -27.61
C VAL A 723 -26.19 23.12 -27.83
N VAL A 724 -26.94 22.91 -26.76
CA VAL A 724 -28.38 22.65 -26.77
C VAL A 724 -29.18 23.93 -26.67
N ILE A 725 -28.61 25.03 -26.15
CA ILE A 725 -29.22 26.36 -26.13
C ILE A 725 -28.98 27.09 -27.45
N PRO A 726 -29.92 27.93 -27.94
CA PRO A 726 -29.74 28.68 -29.15
C PRO A 726 -28.50 29.59 -29.12
N VAL A 727 -27.58 29.39 -30.06
CA VAL A 727 -26.29 30.15 -30.13
C VAL A 727 -26.51 31.65 -30.26
N LEU A 728 -27.62 32.08 -30.85
CA LEU A 728 -28.03 33.50 -30.94
C LEU A 728 -28.31 34.18 -29.61
N LEU A 729 -28.52 33.37 -28.52
CA LEU A 729 -28.97 33.86 -27.23
C LEU A 729 -27.84 34.18 -26.25
N VAL A 730 -26.64 33.55 -26.43
CA VAL A 730 -25.51 33.76 -25.53
C VAL A 730 -24.20 33.76 -26.32
N PRO A 731 -24.06 34.61 -27.37
CA PRO A 731 -22.93 34.51 -28.31
C PRO A 731 -21.57 34.65 -27.64
N GLN A 732 -21.48 35.37 -26.50
CA GLN A 732 -20.23 35.62 -25.81
C GLN A 732 -19.79 34.50 -24.86
N LEU A 733 -20.73 33.76 -24.29
CA LEU A 733 -20.46 32.60 -23.44
C LEU A 733 -19.98 31.37 -24.21
N LEU A 734 -20.31 31.34 -25.53
CA LEU A 734 -20.04 30.22 -26.43
C LEU A 734 -18.79 30.42 -27.29
N GLN A 735 -18.24 31.66 -27.37
CA GLN A 735 -17.04 31.90 -28.15
C GLN A 735 -15.83 31.17 -27.57
N PRO A 736 -14.98 30.60 -28.44
CA PRO A 736 -13.70 30.08 -28.02
C PRO A 736 -12.87 31.16 -27.35
N VAL A 737 -12.36 30.90 -26.17
CA VAL A 737 -11.53 31.85 -25.41
C VAL A 737 -10.19 31.22 -25.02
N ARG A 738 -9.16 32.01 -24.99
CA ARG A 738 -7.87 31.63 -24.45
C ARG A 738 -7.83 32.07 -22.99
N ILE A 739 -7.36 31.17 -22.13
CA ILE A 739 -7.26 31.40 -20.68
C ILE A 739 -5.84 31.08 -20.24
N GLY A 740 -5.11 32.14 -19.88
CA GLY A 740 -3.87 32.03 -19.13
C GLY A 740 -4.18 32.12 -17.64
N MET A 741 -3.88 31.08 -16.85
CA MET A 741 -4.27 30.99 -15.45
C MET A 741 -3.12 30.48 -14.60
N PHE A 742 -2.83 31.20 -13.52
CA PHE A 742 -2.06 30.66 -12.40
C PHE A 742 -3.03 30.13 -11.36
N ALA A 743 -2.83 28.86 -10.96
CA ALA A 743 -3.69 28.19 -9.99
C ALA A 743 -2.86 27.50 -8.91
N GLY A 744 -3.42 27.37 -7.72
CA GLY A 744 -2.84 26.61 -6.64
C GLY A 744 -3.90 25.75 -5.94
N ASN A 745 -3.46 24.61 -5.44
CA ASN A 745 -4.24 23.74 -4.56
C ASN A 745 -3.41 23.42 -3.33
N ILE A 746 -3.98 23.64 -2.16
CA ILE A 746 -3.40 23.25 -0.88
C ILE A 746 -4.34 22.22 -0.27
N ALA A 747 -3.82 21.03 0.01
CA ALA A 747 -4.57 19.93 0.59
C ALA A 747 -3.96 19.51 1.93
N GLN A 748 -4.80 19.47 2.97
CA GLN A 748 -4.47 18.95 4.29
C GLN A 748 -5.31 17.71 4.56
N ASP A 749 -4.66 16.56 4.74
CA ASP A 749 -5.32 15.29 5.08
C ASP A 749 -4.83 14.78 6.43
N ARG A 750 -5.73 14.77 7.41
CA ARG A 750 -5.53 14.26 8.78
C ARG A 750 -6.57 13.20 9.13
N ARG A 751 -7.10 12.53 8.14
CA ARG A 751 -8.03 11.40 8.36
C ARG A 751 -7.27 10.18 8.85
N ASP A 752 -7.92 9.40 9.70
CA ASP A 752 -7.40 8.11 10.18
C ASP A 752 -7.22 7.10 9.02
N ASN A 753 -8.18 7.04 8.13
CA ASN A 753 -8.15 6.23 6.92
C ASN A 753 -8.76 6.99 5.74
N PRO A 754 -8.00 7.39 4.72
CA PRO A 754 -8.56 8.08 3.55
C PRO A 754 -9.62 7.31 2.77
N ALA A 755 -9.58 5.97 2.79
CA ALA A 755 -10.55 5.13 2.07
C ALA A 755 -11.88 4.92 2.81
N ASP A 756 -11.88 4.93 4.14
CA ASP A 756 -13.07 4.77 4.99
C ASP A 756 -12.86 5.56 6.29
N PRO A 757 -12.97 6.89 6.24
CA PRO A 757 -12.65 7.75 7.37
C PRO A 757 -13.72 7.69 8.46
N HIS A 758 -13.25 7.50 9.71
CA HIS A 758 -14.06 7.51 10.91
C HIS A 758 -13.77 8.73 11.79
N LYS A 759 -12.53 9.24 11.72
CA LYS A 759 -12.07 10.38 12.52
C LYS A 759 -11.11 11.25 11.72
N GLY A 760 -11.14 12.55 11.98
CA GLY A 760 -10.18 13.50 11.41
C GLY A 760 -10.81 14.49 10.43
N ILE A 761 -9.94 15.22 9.74
CA ILE A 761 -10.34 16.30 8.83
C ILE A 761 -9.60 16.20 7.50
N TYR A 762 -10.28 16.62 6.44
CA TYR A 762 -9.71 16.81 5.12
C TYR A 762 -10.10 18.20 4.60
N ASN A 763 -9.10 19.06 4.37
CA ASN A 763 -9.30 20.41 3.87
C ASN A 763 -8.63 20.58 2.52
N THR A 764 -9.30 21.23 1.56
CA THR A 764 -8.68 21.71 0.32
C THR A 764 -9.02 23.17 0.07
N ALA A 765 -8.03 23.89 -0.42
CA ALA A 765 -8.20 25.23 -0.92
C ALA A 765 -7.66 25.30 -2.35
N ASP A 766 -8.57 25.42 -3.32
CA ASP A 766 -8.25 25.60 -4.73
C ASP A 766 -8.44 27.09 -5.07
N PHE A 767 -7.38 27.73 -5.54
CA PHE A 767 -7.44 29.13 -5.97
C PHE A 767 -6.82 29.30 -7.37
N GLY A 768 -7.29 30.29 -8.10
CA GLY A 768 -6.75 30.56 -9.42
C GLY A 768 -7.05 31.98 -9.87
N VAL A 769 -6.14 32.55 -10.64
CA VAL A 769 -6.27 33.88 -11.24
C VAL A 769 -5.99 33.78 -12.72
N ALA A 770 -6.97 34.14 -13.53
CA ALA A 770 -6.83 34.31 -14.98
C ALA A 770 -6.87 35.80 -15.30
N GLY A 771 -6.02 36.27 -16.18
CA GLY A 771 -5.97 37.68 -16.51
C GLY A 771 -5.20 37.98 -17.79
N HIS A 772 -5.43 39.16 -18.34
CA HIS A 772 -4.76 39.60 -19.56
C HIS A 772 -3.24 39.58 -19.47
N PHE A 773 -2.67 39.81 -18.29
CA PHE A 773 -1.23 39.72 -18.02
C PHE A 773 -0.66 38.28 -18.16
N PHE A 774 -1.51 37.27 -18.15
CA PHE A 774 -1.18 35.87 -18.47
C PHE A 774 -1.59 35.47 -19.90
N GLY A 775 -1.99 36.44 -20.76
CA GLY A 775 -2.49 36.18 -22.11
C GLY A 775 -3.91 35.66 -22.17
N SER A 776 -4.71 35.85 -21.12
CA SER A 776 -6.10 35.43 -21.06
C SER A 776 -7.04 36.44 -21.74
N ASP A 777 -8.00 35.94 -22.52
CA ASP A 777 -9.08 36.77 -23.13
C ASP A 777 -10.14 37.18 -22.09
N ARG A 778 -10.14 36.55 -20.93
CA ARG A 778 -11.05 36.78 -19.79
C ARG A 778 -10.27 36.92 -18.48
N SER A 779 -10.72 37.82 -17.61
CA SER A 779 -10.08 38.09 -16.33
C SER A 779 -11.01 37.76 -15.19
N PHE A 780 -10.62 36.77 -14.35
CA PHE A 780 -11.38 36.39 -13.17
C PHE A 780 -10.49 35.70 -12.12
N GLY A 781 -10.87 35.86 -10.86
CA GLY A 781 -10.33 35.07 -9.74
C GLY A 781 -11.31 33.97 -9.39
N ARG A 782 -10.78 32.78 -9.05
CA ARG A 782 -11.56 31.61 -8.61
C ARG A 782 -11.04 31.12 -7.27
N LEU A 783 -11.93 30.85 -6.34
CA LEU A 783 -11.63 30.20 -5.06
C LEU A 783 -12.64 29.08 -4.83
N LEU A 784 -12.16 27.89 -4.42
CA LEU A 784 -13.01 26.80 -3.98
C LEU A 784 -12.42 26.19 -2.71
N LEU A 785 -13.14 26.33 -1.62
CA LEU A 785 -12.81 25.74 -0.33
C LEU A 785 -13.67 24.52 -0.08
N ARG A 786 -13.03 23.43 0.39
CA ARG A 786 -13.73 22.23 0.83
C ARG A 786 -13.21 21.83 2.20
N ASN A 787 -14.11 21.54 3.10
CA ASN A 787 -13.83 20.97 4.41
C ASN A 787 -14.66 19.72 4.60
N ALA A 788 -14.04 18.60 4.86
CA ALA A 788 -14.68 17.38 5.31
C ALA A 788 -14.20 17.01 6.71
N THR A 789 -15.15 16.72 7.61
CA THR A 789 -14.87 16.42 9.01
C THR A 789 -15.60 15.14 9.41
N TYR A 790 -14.93 14.29 10.16
CA TYR A 790 -15.41 13.00 10.60
C TYR A 790 -15.30 12.89 12.11
N TYR A 791 -16.41 12.55 12.77
CA TYR A 791 -16.50 12.36 14.20
C TYR A 791 -17.03 10.96 14.50
N SER A 792 -16.26 10.15 15.20
CA SER A 792 -16.73 8.89 15.78
C SER A 792 -17.56 9.20 17.01
N LEU A 793 -18.88 9.17 16.89
CA LEU A 793 -19.80 9.34 18.03
C LEU A 793 -19.76 8.10 18.94
N THR A 794 -19.58 6.92 18.34
CA THR A 794 -19.31 5.66 19.03
C THR A 794 -18.39 4.81 18.15
N LYS A 795 -17.91 3.66 18.64
CA LYS A 795 -17.10 2.71 17.84
C LYS A 795 -17.72 2.37 16.45
N ASN A 796 -19.04 2.48 16.33
CA ASN A 796 -19.80 2.05 15.15
C ASN A 796 -20.62 3.16 14.48
N LEU A 797 -20.64 4.37 15.04
CA LEU A 797 -21.45 5.48 14.54
C LEU A 797 -20.56 6.66 14.20
N VAL A 798 -20.56 7.05 12.94
CA VAL A 798 -19.73 8.15 12.43
C VAL A 798 -20.62 9.26 11.89
N LEU A 799 -20.40 10.47 12.40
CA LEU A 799 -20.97 11.69 11.82
C LEU A 799 -19.94 12.26 10.84
N ALA A 800 -20.28 12.29 9.57
CA ALA A 800 -19.46 12.89 8.52
C ALA A 800 -20.14 14.16 8.01
N ARG A 801 -19.37 15.23 7.87
CA ARG A 801 -19.84 16.50 7.32
C ARG A 801 -18.88 16.98 6.24
N GLN A 802 -19.43 17.51 5.15
CA GLN A 802 -18.66 18.23 4.14
C GLN A 802 -19.31 19.59 3.86
N THR A 803 -18.49 20.62 3.76
CA THR A 803 -18.92 21.94 3.28
C THR A 803 -18.05 22.33 2.09
N GLN A 804 -18.67 22.82 1.04
CA GLN A 804 -18.00 23.39 -0.12
C GLN A 804 -18.47 24.83 -0.28
N PHE A 805 -17.51 25.71 -0.45
CA PHE A 805 -17.75 27.12 -0.75
C PHE A 805 -16.90 27.55 -1.93
N GLY A 806 -17.53 28.00 -3.00
CA GLY A 806 -16.85 28.42 -4.21
C GLY A 806 -17.26 29.82 -4.62
N VAL A 807 -16.31 30.60 -5.15
CA VAL A 807 -16.57 31.93 -5.70
C VAL A 807 -15.68 32.18 -6.90
N ILE A 808 -16.26 32.74 -7.94
CA ILE A 808 -15.58 33.30 -9.12
C ILE A 808 -15.91 34.79 -9.18
N VAL A 809 -14.89 35.63 -9.17
CA VAL A 809 -15.01 37.08 -9.23
C VAL A 809 -14.40 37.57 -10.55
N PRO A 810 -15.17 37.94 -11.54
CA PRO A 810 -14.64 38.60 -12.73
C PRO A 810 -14.24 40.05 -12.39
N PHE A 811 -13.07 40.49 -12.88
CA PHE A 811 -12.53 41.82 -12.55
C PHE A 811 -12.25 42.72 -13.77
N ALA A 812 -12.42 42.21 -14.99
CA ALA A 812 -12.33 43.01 -16.22
C ALA A 812 -13.27 42.40 -17.28
N ALA A 813 -14.53 42.72 -17.21
CA ALA A 813 -15.50 42.29 -18.22
C ALA A 813 -15.34 43.08 -19.56
N PRO A 814 -15.50 42.42 -20.70
CA PRO A 814 -15.52 43.11 -21.98
C PRO A 814 -16.67 44.15 -22.03
N VAL A 815 -16.49 45.20 -22.82
CA VAL A 815 -17.50 46.26 -22.99
C VAL A 815 -18.80 45.64 -23.51
N GLY A 816 -19.91 45.96 -22.85
CA GLY A 816 -21.25 45.47 -23.21
C GLY A 816 -21.59 44.07 -22.70
N VAL A 817 -20.76 43.47 -21.87
CA VAL A 817 -21.00 42.17 -21.21
C VAL A 817 -21.15 42.35 -19.72
N SER A 818 -22.19 41.75 -19.13
CA SER A 818 -22.28 41.73 -17.68
C SER A 818 -21.10 40.98 -17.04
N ALA A 819 -20.72 41.41 -15.83
CA ALA A 819 -19.63 40.79 -15.12
C ALA A 819 -19.85 39.26 -14.95
N GLN A 820 -21.08 38.85 -14.63
CA GLN A 820 -21.45 37.46 -14.44
C GLN A 820 -21.33 36.64 -15.74
N GLU A 821 -21.65 37.22 -16.89
CA GLU A 821 -21.60 36.56 -18.21
C GLU A 821 -20.17 36.54 -18.80
N SER A 822 -19.24 37.34 -18.26
CA SER A 822 -17.86 37.39 -18.74
C SER A 822 -17.09 36.10 -18.47
N VAL A 823 -17.54 35.28 -17.51
CA VAL A 823 -16.92 33.95 -17.19
C VAL A 823 -17.44 32.91 -18.17
N PRO A 824 -16.58 32.24 -18.93
CA PRO A 824 -16.96 31.19 -19.87
C PRO A 824 -17.73 30.05 -19.19
N LEU A 825 -18.72 29.47 -19.85
CA LEU A 825 -19.53 28.37 -19.30
C LEU A 825 -18.71 27.22 -18.73
N PRO A 826 -17.64 26.72 -19.41
CA PRO A 826 -16.83 25.60 -18.87
C PRO A 826 -16.00 25.94 -17.63
N GLU A 827 -15.90 27.23 -17.26
CA GLU A 827 -15.15 27.66 -16.08
C GLU A 827 -16.05 27.90 -14.86
N ARG A 828 -17.36 27.95 -15.05
CA ARG A 828 -18.37 28.18 -13.99
C ARG A 828 -18.48 26.98 -13.07
N PHE A 829 -19.05 27.18 -11.90
CA PHE A 829 -19.43 26.10 -11.01
C PHE A 829 -20.69 25.39 -11.48
N PHE A 830 -20.66 24.07 -11.37
CA PHE A 830 -21.81 23.18 -11.52
C PHE A 830 -21.89 22.27 -10.31
N ALA A 831 -23.07 21.90 -9.89
CA ALA A 831 -23.30 20.95 -8.81
C ALA A 831 -24.56 20.10 -9.07
N GLY A 832 -24.68 19.04 -8.31
CA GLY A 832 -25.75 18.03 -8.43
C GLY A 832 -25.13 16.62 -8.56
N GLY A 833 -25.89 15.62 -8.17
CA GLY A 833 -25.45 14.24 -8.22
C GLY A 833 -24.91 13.69 -6.90
N ALA A 834 -24.45 12.44 -6.94
CA ALA A 834 -24.02 11.69 -5.78
C ALA A 834 -22.85 12.30 -4.99
N ASP A 835 -21.97 13.05 -5.65
CA ASP A 835 -20.72 13.55 -5.10
C ASP A 835 -20.78 15.02 -4.66
N SER A 836 -21.92 15.68 -4.81
CA SER A 836 -22.08 17.08 -4.41
C SER A 836 -23.43 17.33 -3.71
N LEU A 837 -24.52 17.50 -4.46
CA LEU A 837 -25.84 17.87 -3.95
C LEU A 837 -26.90 16.91 -4.49
N ARG A 838 -27.30 15.92 -3.68
CA ARG A 838 -28.24 14.85 -4.07
C ARG A 838 -29.69 15.34 -4.23
N ALA A 839 -29.93 16.62 -4.00
CA ALA A 839 -31.21 17.27 -4.37
C ALA A 839 -31.44 17.35 -5.88
N PHE A 840 -30.38 17.25 -6.68
CA PHE A 840 -30.37 17.41 -8.12
C PHE A 840 -29.78 16.22 -8.85
N PRO A 841 -30.19 15.97 -10.10
CA PRO A 841 -29.39 15.18 -11.04
C PRO A 841 -27.98 15.77 -11.21
N TYR A 842 -27.09 15.03 -11.86
CA TYR A 842 -25.69 15.42 -12.06
C TYR A 842 -25.58 16.77 -12.81
N ASN A 843 -24.90 17.76 -12.18
CA ASN A 843 -24.66 19.11 -12.69
C ASN A 843 -25.92 19.95 -13.06
N GLU A 844 -27.06 19.69 -12.42
CA GLU A 844 -28.33 20.33 -12.70
C GLU A 844 -28.70 21.45 -11.70
N ALA A 845 -27.87 21.72 -10.71
CA ALA A 845 -28.12 22.76 -9.71
C ALA A 845 -27.87 24.18 -10.28
N GLY A 846 -28.60 25.14 -9.80
CA GLY A 846 -28.37 26.58 -10.02
C GLY A 846 -29.08 27.20 -11.19
N PRO A 847 -28.52 28.31 -11.66
CA PRO A 847 -29.12 29.16 -12.74
C PRO A 847 -29.38 28.36 -14.01
N ARG A 848 -30.53 28.68 -14.63
CA ARG A 848 -31.02 28.05 -15.86
C ARG A 848 -31.30 29.08 -16.92
N ASP A 849 -31.31 28.64 -18.16
CA ASP A 849 -31.72 29.44 -19.30
C ASP A 849 -33.23 29.75 -19.20
N THR A 850 -33.53 31.00 -18.87
CA THR A 850 -34.90 31.52 -18.75
C THR A 850 -35.33 32.36 -19.96
N GLY A 851 -34.52 32.32 -21.03
CA GLY A 851 -34.66 33.21 -22.17
C GLY A 851 -34.07 34.60 -21.89
N ALA A 852 -33.44 35.17 -22.90
CA ALA A 852 -32.85 36.51 -22.85
C ALA A 852 -33.29 37.35 -24.02
N PRO A 853 -33.34 38.70 -23.90
CA PRO A 853 -33.59 39.58 -25.04
C PRO A 853 -32.51 39.35 -26.10
N LEU A 854 -32.92 39.18 -27.34
CA LEU A 854 -32.01 39.00 -28.47
C LEU A 854 -31.20 40.27 -28.81
N VAL A 855 -31.78 41.42 -28.49
CA VAL A 855 -31.17 42.75 -28.50
C VAL A 855 -31.78 43.59 -27.36
N PRO A 856 -31.08 44.60 -26.82
CA PRO A 856 -31.62 45.45 -25.74
C PRO A 856 -32.99 46.02 -26.16
N GLY A 857 -34.02 45.72 -25.38
CA GLY A 857 -35.43 46.11 -25.68
C GLY A 857 -36.13 45.32 -26.78
N GLY A 858 -35.49 44.26 -27.32
CA GLY A 858 -36.03 43.42 -28.36
C GLY A 858 -36.78 42.17 -27.86
N PRO A 859 -37.24 41.32 -28.80
CA PRO A 859 -37.97 40.09 -28.43
C PRO A 859 -37.09 39.12 -27.61
N VAL A 860 -37.73 38.48 -26.60
CA VAL A 860 -37.07 37.51 -25.69
C VAL A 860 -37.07 36.14 -26.36
N SER A 861 -35.93 35.46 -26.29
CA SER A 861 -35.81 34.07 -26.73
C SER A 861 -36.67 33.11 -25.91
N GLN A 862 -36.99 31.97 -26.49
CA GLN A 862 -37.67 30.92 -25.74
C GLN A 862 -36.77 30.30 -24.70
N PRO A 863 -37.24 30.16 -23.43
CA PRO A 863 -36.46 29.52 -22.38
C PRO A 863 -36.28 28.01 -22.65
N THR A 864 -35.09 27.49 -22.50
CA THR A 864 -34.79 26.06 -22.64
C THR A 864 -34.83 25.33 -21.29
N GLY A 865 -34.64 26.07 -20.19
CA GLY A 865 -34.56 25.48 -18.85
C GLY A 865 -33.28 24.68 -18.55
N PHE A 866 -32.27 24.69 -19.45
CA PHE A 866 -30.99 23.99 -19.23
C PHE A 866 -30.09 24.75 -18.25
N PRO A 867 -29.26 24.04 -17.46
CA PRO A 867 -28.37 24.65 -16.47
C PRO A 867 -27.27 25.46 -17.15
N LEU A 868 -27.00 26.65 -16.64
CA LEU A 868 -25.95 27.56 -17.10
C LEU A 868 -24.77 27.63 -16.12
N GLY A 869 -24.83 26.91 -15.01
CA GLY A 869 -23.86 27.05 -13.93
C GLY A 869 -23.89 28.46 -13.31
N GLY A 870 -23.00 28.72 -12.37
CA GLY A 870 -22.91 30.01 -11.69
C GLY A 870 -21.50 30.32 -11.19
N ASN A 871 -21.37 31.56 -10.74
CA ASN A 871 -20.10 32.09 -10.26
C ASN A 871 -19.93 31.90 -8.74
N ALA A 872 -20.94 31.37 -8.04
CA ALA A 872 -20.82 31.04 -6.65
C ALA A 872 -21.43 29.66 -6.35
N LEU A 873 -20.86 28.98 -5.35
CA LEU A 873 -21.29 27.65 -4.91
C LEU A 873 -21.30 27.60 -3.39
N PHE A 874 -22.38 27.11 -2.83
CA PHE A 874 -22.43 26.72 -1.44
C PHE A 874 -23.16 25.39 -1.32
N VAL A 875 -22.47 24.38 -0.78
CA VAL A 875 -23.03 23.04 -0.54
C VAL A 875 -22.58 22.55 0.82
N ASN A 876 -23.50 22.02 1.60
CA ASN A 876 -23.22 21.38 2.86
C ASN A 876 -23.94 20.02 2.91
N ASN A 877 -23.17 18.97 3.15
CA ASN A 877 -23.61 17.58 3.27
C ASN A 877 -23.36 17.11 4.68
N VAL A 878 -24.32 16.43 5.29
CA VAL A 878 -24.19 15.78 6.59
C VAL A 878 -24.64 14.34 6.45
N GLU A 879 -23.83 13.40 6.88
CA GLU A 879 -24.13 11.96 6.86
C GLU A 879 -23.93 11.33 8.24
N LEU A 880 -24.90 10.56 8.67
CA LEU A 880 -24.78 9.66 9.81
C LEU A 880 -24.60 8.24 9.28
N ARG A 881 -23.40 7.68 9.49
CA ARG A 881 -22.98 6.36 8.99
C ARG A 881 -23.04 5.34 10.13
N PHE A 882 -23.63 4.18 9.89
CA PHE A 882 -23.79 3.13 10.88
C PHE A 882 -23.72 1.74 10.22
N PRO A 883 -23.31 0.68 10.93
CA PRO A 883 -23.33 -0.68 10.39
C PRO A 883 -24.80 -1.14 10.23
N PHE A 884 -25.11 -1.68 9.04
CA PHE A 884 -26.47 -2.14 8.71
C PHE A 884 -26.55 -3.66 8.72
N ILE A 885 -25.69 -4.35 7.96
CA ILE A 885 -25.62 -5.82 7.95
C ILE A 885 -24.16 -6.26 8.03
N GLY A 886 -23.77 -6.80 9.20
CA GLY A 886 -22.39 -7.19 9.46
C GLY A 886 -21.42 -6.00 9.38
N GLN A 887 -20.15 -6.25 9.06
CA GLN A 887 -19.13 -5.20 8.97
C GLN A 887 -18.96 -4.63 7.55
N ASN A 888 -19.52 -5.30 6.55
CA ASN A 888 -19.29 -4.95 5.14
C ASN A 888 -20.38 -4.06 4.53
N ILE A 889 -21.56 -4.00 5.14
CA ILE A 889 -22.67 -3.16 4.65
C ILE A 889 -23.00 -2.11 5.71
N GLN A 890 -22.81 -0.85 5.35
CA GLN A 890 -23.14 0.31 6.16
C GLN A 890 -24.42 0.96 5.66
N GLY A 891 -25.26 1.41 6.58
CA GLY A 891 -26.37 2.31 6.32
C GLY A 891 -25.92 3.76 6.48
N VAL A 892 -26.55 4.65 5.73
CA VAL A 892 -26.32 6.09 5.80
C VAL A 892 -27.66 6.80 5.82
N VAL A 893 -27.83 7.75 6.72
CA VAL A 893 -28.88 8.76 6.68
C VAL A 893 -28.19 10.09 6.37
N PHE A 894 -28.72 10.85 5.43
CA PHE A 894 -28.06 12.08 5.04
C PHE A 894 -29.03 13.24 4.87
N HIS A 895 -28.47 14.44 5.00
CA HIS A 895 -29.09 15.70 4.67
C HIS A 895 -28.10 16.54 3.86
N ASP A 896 -28.52 16.97 2.68
CA ASP A 896 -27.76 17.84 1.80
C ASP A 896 -28.47 19.16 1.68
N MET A 897 -27.75 20.28 1.66
CA MET A 897 -28.30 21.61 1.40
C MET A 897 -27.33 22.46 0.61
N GLY A 898 -27.88 23.33 -0.20
CA GLY A 898 -27.08 24.32 -0.94
C GLY A 898 -27.61 24.57 -2.35
N ASN A 899 -26.80 25.24 -3.13
CA ASN A 899 -27.05 25.51 -4.56
C ASN A 899 -25.81 26.06 -5.27
N VAL A 900 -25.91 26.21 -6.55
CA VAL A 900 -25.06 27.09 -7.36
C VAL A 900 -25.81 28.42 -7.55
N TYR A 901 -25.09 29.52 -7.45
CA TYR A 901 -25.66 30.88 -7.51
C TYR A 901 -25.01 31.70 -8.63
N ASP A 902 -25.72 32.69 -9.17
CA ASP A 902 -25.19 33.57 -10.22
C ASP A 902 -23.90 34.31 -9.78
N SER A 903 -23.90 34.79 -8.55
CA SER A 903 -22.76 35.50 -7.93
C SER A 903 -22.73 35.24 -6.43
N VAL A 904 -21.64 35.64 -5.79
CA VAL A 904 -21.46 35.50 -4.33
C VAL A 904 -22.52 36.31 -3.55
N GLU A 905 -22.96 37.45 -4.07
CA GLU A 905 -23.95 38.33 -3.46
C GLU A 905 -25.33 37.64 -3.42
N ASN A 906 -25.57 36.70 -4.32
CA ASN A 906 -26.83 35.97 -4.46
C ASN A 906 -26.88 34.70 -3.59
N ILE A 907 -25.83 34.38 -2.85
CA ILE A 907 -25.84 33.26 -1.90
C ILE A 907 -26.89 33.53 -0.84
N SER A 908 -27.88 32.67 -0.72
CA SER A 908 -29.00 32.82 0.16
C SER A 908 -29.30 31.55 0.92
N LEU A 909 -29.62 31.69 2.20
CA LEU A 909 -30.13 30.62 3.06
C LEU A 909 -31.68 30.54 3.06
N ARG A 910 -32.31 31.26 2.17
CA ARG A 910 -33.75 31.11 1.90
C ARG A 910 -34.01 29.76 1.27
N PHE A 911 -35.05 29.05 1.70
CA PHE A 911 -35.40 27.69 1.27
C PHE A 911 -36.76 27.64 0.50
N HIS A 912 -37.19 28.72 -0.07
CA HIS A 912 -38.36 28.76 -0.96
C HIS A 912 -38.04 29.56 -2.22
N GLN A 913 -38.53 29.08 -3.35
CA GLN A 913 -38.44 29.75 -4.64
C GLN A 913 -39.46 30.88 -4.70
N LYS A 914 -39.09 32.05 -5.21
CA LYS A 914 -40.03 33.17 -5.36
C LYS A 914 -40.90 33.02 -6.62
N ASP A 915 -40.28 32.69 -7.72
CA ASP A 915 -40.89 32.49 -9.04
C ASP A 915 -40.07 31.53 -9.88
N MET A 916 -40.55 31.18 -11.08
CA MET A 916 -39.89 30.21 -11.96
C MET A 916 -38.56 30.69 -12.58
N LYS A 917 -38.14 31.91 -12.32
CA LYS A 917 -36.88 32.50 -12.77
C LYS A 917 -35.89 32.65 -11.61
N ASP A 918 -36.34 32.42 -10.36
CA ASP A 918 -35.52 32.53 -9.16
C ASP A 918 -34.81 31.23 -8.88
N PHE A 919 -33.50 31.20 -9.03
CA PHE A 919 -32.61 30.09 -8.68
C PHE A 919 -31.68 30.41 -7.50
N ASN A 920 -31.76 31.63 -6.95
CA ASN A 920 -30.91 32.10 -5.87
C ASN A 920 -31.50 31.78 -4.48
N TYR A 921 -31.74 30.50 -4.21
CA TYR A 921 -32.21 29.99 -2.92
C TYR A 921 -31.57 28.63 -2.61
N GLY A 922 -31.55 28.22 -1.33
CA GLY A 922 -31.04 26.94 -0.92
C GLY A 922 -32.00 25.79 -1.20
N VAL A 923 -31.53 24.77 -1.87
CA VAL A 923 -32.28 23.53 -2.06
C VAL A 923 -31.82 22.50 -1.06
N GLN A 924 -32.76 21.73 -0.50
CA GLN A 924 -32.49 20.71 0.50
C GLN A 924 -32.91 19.32 0.02
N ALA A 925 -32.17 18.31 0.43
CA ALA A 925 -32.56 16.92 0.30
C ALA A 925 -32.28 16.15 1.56
N ALA A 926 -33.10 15.18 1.85
CA ALA A 926 -32.86 14.17 2.87
C ALA A 926 -32.96 12.78 2.24
N GLY A 927 -32.21 11.82 2.75
CA GLY A 927 -32.26 10.51 2.14
C GLY A 927 -31.57 9.41 2.93
N LEU A 928 -31.63 8.22 2.35
CA LEU A 928 -31.04 7.00 2.88
C LEU A 928 -30.08 6.42 1.86
N GLY A 929 -29.00 5.84 2.34
CA GLY A 929 -28.01 5.20 1.49
C GLY A 929 -27.50 3.89 2.06
N ILE A 930 -26.97 3.06 1.18
CA ILE A 930 -26.25 1.82 1.52
C ILE A 930 -24.86 1.90 0.93
N ARG A 931 -23.88 1.49 1.72
CA ARG A 931 -22.47 1.41 1.35
C ARG A 931 -22.00 -0.04 1.49
N TYR A 932 -21.47 -0.64 0.44
CA TYR A 932 -20.86 -1.96 0.47
C TYR A 932 -19.36 -1.82 0.30
N LYS A 933 -18.60 -2.24 1.32
CA LYS A 933 -17.13 -2.13 1.32
C LYS A 933 -16.52 -3.10 0.31
N THR A 934 -15.70 -2.58 -0.59
CA THR A 934 -14.90 -3.38 -1.54
C THR A 934 -13.42 -2.94 -1.47
N PRO A 935 -12.46 -3.78 -1.93
CA PRO A 935 -11.04 -3.40 -1.97
C PRO A 935 -10.72 -2.16 -2.81
N VAL A 936 -11.57 -1.82 -3.77
CA VAL A 936 -11.40 -0.65 -4.68
C VAL A 936 -12.21 0.56 -4.24
N GLY A 937 -12.85 0.51 -3.08
CA GLY A 937 -13.72 1.55 -2.54
C GLY A 937 -15.16 1.07 -2.36
N PRO A 938 -15.98 1.80 -1.58
CA PRO A 938 -17.37 1.40 -1.34
C PRO A 938 -18.25 1.55 -2.59
N ILE A 939 -19.08 0.56 -2.82
CA ILE A 939 -20.21 0.67 -3.75
C ILE A 939 -21.35 1.37 -3.00
N ARG A 940 -21.93 2.41 -3.60
CA ARG A 940 -22.96 3.27 -3.00
C ARG A 940 -24.26 3.19 -3.79
N ALA A 941 -25.35 3.12 -3.06
CA ALA A 941 -26.71 3.31 -3.58
C ALA A 941 -27.44 4.28 -2.66
N ASP A 942 -27.82 5.45 -3.19
CA ASP A 942 -28.48 6.51 -2.44
C ASP A 942 -29.87 6.81 -3.03
N LEU A 943 -30.85 6.92 -2.15
CA LEU A 943 -32.19 7.43 -2.47
C LEU A 943 -32.38 8.75 -1.74
N ALA A 944 -32.51 9.82 -2.49
CA ALA A 944 -32.72 11.17 -1.98
C ALA A 944 -34.13 11.67 -2.30
N TYR A 945 -34.70 12.37 -1.33
CA TYR A 945 -35.92 13.16 -1.50
C TYR A 945 -35.57 14.64 -1.45
N SER A 946 -35.71 15.33 -2.61
CA SER A 946 -35.57 16.79 -2.69
C SER A 946 -36.79 17.46 -2.08
N ILE A 947 -36.58 18.26 -1.03
CA ILE A 947 -37.66 18.84 -0.23
C ILE A 947 -38.31 19.99 -0.98
N ASN A 948 -37.52 20.84 -1.61
CA ASN A 948 -37.90 22.08 -2.29
C ASN A 948 -37.27 22.21 -3.68
N PRO A 949 -37.45 21.25 -4.60
CA PRO A 949 -36.85 21.29 -5.91
C PRO A 949 -37.31 22.48 -6.73
N PRO A 950 -36.47 23.05 -7.61
CA PRO A 950 -36.85 24.19 -8.43
C PRO A 950 -37.90 23.84 -9.51
N SER A 951 -38.81 24.77 -9.71
CA SER A 951 -39.70 24.83 -10.87
C SER A 951 -39.17 25.91 -11.82
N PHE A 952 -39.25 25.66 -13.11
CA PHE A 952 -38.74 26.56 -14.14
C PHE A 952 -39.55 26.44 -15.44
N VAL A 953 -39.41 27.42 -16.32
CA VAL A 953 -39.96 27.33 -17.66
C VAL A 953 -38.93 26.73 -18.60
N GLY A 954 -39.30 25.65 -19.29
CA GLY A 954 -38.47 24.99 -20.29
C GLY A 954 -39.17 24.88 -21.63
N PHE A 955 -38.47 24.35 -22.62
CA PHE A 955 -39.02 24.12 -23.96
C PHE A 955 -39.38 22.66 -24.16
N LYS A 956 -40.55 22.39 -24.72
CA LYS A 956 -40.99 21.03 -25.03
C LYS A 956 -40.95 20.81 -26.54
N GLY A 957 -39.87 20.24 -27.07
CA GLY A 957 -39.75 20.06 -28.52
C GLY A 957 -38.32 19.63 -28.89
N THR A 958 -37.99 19.69 -30.16
CA THR A 958 -36.64 19.38 -30.67
C THR A 958 -35.78 20.66 -30.77
N PRO A 959 -34.43 20.53 -30.80
CA PRO A 959 -33.57 21.70 -31.07
C PRO A 959 -33.89 22.42 -32.38
N GLN A 960 -34.26 21.69 -33.43
CA GLN A 960 -34.67 22.28 -34.71
C GLN A 960 -35.96 23.10 -34.61
N GLN A 961 -36.93 22.62 -33.83
CA GLN A 961 -38.16 23.34 -33.54
C GLN A 961 -37.86 24.62 -32.75
N LEU A 962 -36.97 24.55 -31.76
CA LEU A 962 -36.55 25.73 -31.02
C LEU A 962 -35.85 26.76 -31.91
N LEU A 963 -34.95 26.34 -32.79
CA LEU A 963 -34.27 27.21 -33.74
C LEU A 963 -35.27 27.83 -34.79
N GLY A 964 -36.32 27.10 -35.11
CA GLY A 964 -37.38 27.58 -36.01
C GLY A 964 -38.40 28.51 -35.35
N CYS A 965 -38.32 28.71 -34.03
CA CYS A 965 -39.23 29.63 -33.32
C CYS A 965 -38.86 31.08 -33.57
N ASN A 966 -39.61 31.74 -34.42
CA ASN A 966 -39.47 33.17 -34.62
C ASN A 966 -40.21 33.91 -33.47
N PRO A 967 -39.48 34.73 -32.66
CA PRO A 967 -40.13 35.45 -31.55
C PRO A 967 -41.20 36.43 -32.01
N ASN A 968 -41.16 36.89 -33.25
CA ASN A 968 -42.13 37.84 -33.82
C ASN A 968 -43.39 37.18 -34.46
N VAL A 969 -43.28 35.88 -34.83
CA VAL A 969 -44.33 35.09 -35.43
C VAL A 969 -44.21 33.63 -34.99
N PRO A 970 -44.55 33.31 -33.75
CA PRO A 970 -44.45 31.93 -33.31
C PRO A 970 -45.54 31.08 -34.02
N PRO A 971 -45.17 29.92 -34.58
CA PRO A 971 -46.16 28.94 -35.02
C PRO A 971 -47.08 28.58 -33.84
N ALA A 972 -48.38 28.69 -34.04
CA ALA A 972 -49.35 28.46 -32.96
C ALA A 972 -49.09 27.07 -32.29
N GLY A 973 -48.85 27.05 -31.00
CA GLY A 973 -48.72 25.88 -30.16
C GLY A 973 -47.34 25.21 -30.05
N VAL A 974 -46.33 25.64 -30.80
CA VAL A 974 -44.99 24.96 -30.79
C VAL A 974 -43.91 25.74 -30.02
N CYS A 975 -44.02 27.05 -29.96
CA CYS A 975 -42.98 27.93 -29.39
C CYS A 975 -43.35 28.49 -28.00
N VAL A 976 -44.06 27.75 -27.19
CA VAL A 976 -44.47 28.18 -25.85
C VAL A 976 -43.64 27.51 -24.78
N GLY A 977 -43.06 28.31 -23.89
CA GLY A 977 -42.41 27.79 -22.70
C GLY A 977 -43.38 26.99 -21.81
N VAL A 978 -42.97 25.83 -21.35
CA VAL A 978 -43.80 24.94 -20.52
C VAL A 978 -43.21 24.88 -19.13
N PRO A 979 -44.02 25.03 -18.05
CA PRO A 979 -43.58 24.78 -16.69
C PRO A 979 -42.99 23.36 -16.51
N GLN A 980 -41.84 23.27 -15.92
CA GLN A 980 -41.14 22.03 -15.60
C GLN A 980 -40.61 22.08 -14.17
N SER A 981 -40.29 20.95 -13.57
CA SER A 981 -39.68 20.87 -12.24
C SER A 981 -38.71 19.73 -12.17
N ILE A 982 -37.72 19.85 -11.27
CA ILE A 982 -36.88 18.73 -10.90
C ILE A 982 -37.72 17.75 -10.07
N SER A 983 -37.52 16.45 -10.31
CA SER A 983 -38.18 15.39 -9.54
C SER A 983 -37.79 15.43 -8.06
N HIS A 984 -38.75 15.24 -7.16
CA HIS A 984 -38.51 15.11 -5.76
C HIS A 984 -37.65 13.87 -5.44
N PHE A 985 -37.78 12.77 -6.18
CA PHE A 985 -37.00 11.55 -5.93
C PHE A 985 -35.82 11.47 -6.88
N GLN A 986 -34.64 11.27 -6.28
CA GLN A 986 -33.39 11.03 -7.00
C GLN A 986 -32.77 9.72 -6.52
N PHE A 987 -32.31 8.89 -7.45
CA PHE A 987 -31.59 7.67 -7.17
C PHE A 987 -30.19 7.77 -7.76
N PHE A 988 -29.19 7.44 -6.92
CA PHE A 988 -27.79 7.46 -7.32
C PHE A 988 -27.14 6.10 -7.06
N PHE A 989 -26.32 5.68 -7.99
CA PHE A 989 -25.45 4.52 -7.85
C PHE A 989 -24.04 4.92 -8.26
N SER A 990 -23.05 4.65 -7.40
CA SER A 990 -21.66 5.03 -7.69
C SER A 990 -20.66 4.14 -6.94
N ILE A 991 -19.41 4.20 -7.35
CA ILE A 991 -18.27 3.51 -6.71
C ILE A 991 -17.31 4.58 -6.19
N GLY A 992 -16.93 4.48 -4.91
CA GLY A 992 -16.05 5.42 -4.24
C GLY A 992 -16.71 6.17 -3.08
N GLN A 993 -15.95 7.02 -2.40
CA GLN A 993 -16.43 7.88 -1.30
C GLN A 993 -17.15 9.12 -1.84
N THR A 994 -18.11 9.65 -1.07
CA THR A 994 -18.83 10.89 -1.41
C THR A 994 -17.91 12.11 -1.27
N PHE A 995 -16.99 12.08 -0.32
CA PHE A 995 -16.07 13.17 0.02
C PHE A 995 -14.87 12.66 0.85
#